data_ebbfa5d978cd2ac161cac3347889ad8d
#
_entry.id   ebbfa5d978cd2ac161cac3347889ad8d
#
_cell.length_a   1.000
_cell.length_b   1.000
_cell.length_c   1.000
_cell.angle_alpha   90.00
_cell.angle_beta   90.00
_cell.angle_gamma   90.00
#
_symmetry.space_group_name_H-M   'P 1'
#
loop_
_entity.id
_entity.type
_entity.pdbx_description
1 polymer ?
#
loop_
_entity_poly.entity_id
_entity_poly.type
_entity_poly.pdbx_seq_one_letter_code
_entity_poly.pdbx_strand_id
1 'polypeptide(L)'
;MIEGVLIDDEGNTLYTPIGETSNKTVAPSKWKIWLSATGLVALMVMVSLQGWIIDDVVDDIKKELGIYERVPVWERSEWPYLTSYSNGYVMEFGQYDILETENDWNSTHHFVEFQLPLSEGGSAPNGLVSLAVWLPDVPEGVTVPIIAEFGPYFDEVSVETPSIEVPGTWLGQMIIDQLLPHGYGFAQVSVMGTGRSNHCMDLMGNAEQLGVDAAVTWLGTQDWSNGKVAMIGKSYDGSTPWQAATFGNEHLATIVPISGLIGVMELMWKNGSSEARAAIMHNGVYGSYGIDGDDGDLGNMCPDYIIGPGTGISAYIWGSEFAGTYWEERYFLDRVLQNYQGSVYLIQGMHDWNVDPHMAIPVINQLKDAGIESKGLFGQWDHDYPDRPDYHFDRSGEGRGREAYPEMVRFDWMQDLLEWFDWYLKGIGEQPGLFVEIQSNQGQWRIEDRYPPDGMEEMSLDLGGALSNIAGGTTNILPNGNFGPVYESSPLVEDIWISGLPRLHVDVSTSTLGGQIYALLEDCSETGDCIHIGHAIMDLRYHEGGSDEQTWIPILETINAKMEFFAMDVQIEAGHTIRLSLASTGEDYLPASTSSVVTVQEGPGSNLILDIIDRDSKLLFDPPACSHVVCEEWLNQTSQELSSELL
;
A
#
# COMPACT_ATOMS: atom_id res chain seq x y z
N MET A 1 -24.17 -15.64 12.79
CA MET A 1 -23.81 -16.53 13.89
C MET A 1 -23.26 -17.79 13.25
N ILE A 2 -21.96 -17.89 13.17
CA ILE A 2 -21.24 -19.12 12.86
C ILE A 2 -20.70 -19.58 14.21
N GLU A 3 -21.24 -20.68 14.71
CA GLU A 3 -20.75 -21.31 15.93
C GLU A 3 -19.45 -22.03 15.60
N GLY A 4 -18.33 -21.44 15.98
CA GLY A 4 -17.05 -22.13 16.04
C GLY A 4 -17.03 -23.02 17.27
N VAL A 5 -17.00 -24.32 17.10
CA VAL A 5 -16.78 -25.29 18.18
C VAL A 5 -15.27 -25.48 18.29
N LEU A 6 -14.64 -24.93 19.31
CA LEU A 6 -13.27 -25.27 19.67
C LEU A 6 -13.24 -26.66 20.30
N ILE A 7 -12.42 -27.54 19.75
CA ILE A 7 -12.20 -28.91 20.21
C ILE A 7 -10.72 -29.02 20.59
N ASP A 8 -10.43 -29.57 21.79
CA ASP A 8 -9.05 -29.84 22.20
C ASP A 8 -8.44 -31.04 21.46
N ASP A 9 -7.14 -31.25 21.60
CA ASP A 9 -6.38 -32.31 20.93
C ASP A 9 -6.84 -33.75 21.33
N GLU A 10 -7.74 -33.88 22.30
CA GLU A 10 -8.35 -35.14 22.71
C GLU A 10 -9.81 -35.31 22.21
N GLY A 11 -10.32 -34.31 21.45
CA GLY A 11 -11.66 -34.36 20.84
C GLY A 11 -12.80 -33.93 21.76
N ASN A 12 -12.51 -33.23 22.85
CA ASN A 12 -13.51 -32.74 23.79
C ASN A 12 -13.89 -31.30 23.47
N THR A 13 -15.16 -30.95 23.54
CA THR A 13 -15.67 -29.60 23.39
C THR A 13 -15.37 -28.76 24.64
N LEU A 14 -14.60 -27.69 24.47
CA LEU A 14 -14.32 -26.69 25.52
C LEU A 14 -15.51 -25.72 25.69
N TYR A 15 -16.70 -26.25 25.97
CA TYR A 15 -17.87 -25.43 26.27
C TYR A 15 -18.30 -25.67 27.71
N THR A 16 -18.11 -24.69 28.59
CA THR A 16 -18.75 -24.65 29.90
C THR A 16 -20.06 -23.89 29.79
N PRO A 17 -21.23 -24.52 30.02
CA PRO A 17 -22.49 -23.78 29.99
C PRO A 17 -22.55 -22.82 31.17
N ILE A 18 -22.68 -21.53 30.88
CA ILE A 18 -22.97 -20.50 31.87
C ILE A 18 -24.35 -20.82 32.44
N GLY A 19 -24.38 -21.03 33.74
CA GLY A 19 -25.56 -21.41 34.49
C GLY A 19 -26.74 -20.47 34.29
N GLU A 20 -27.92 -21.08 34.23
CA GLU A 20 -29.21 -20.40 34.22
C GLU A 20 -29.34 -19.41 35.38
N THR A 21 -29.31 -18.13 35.10
CA THR A 21 -29.86 -17.12 36.01
C THR A 21 -31.20 -16.65 35.49
N SER A 22 -32.16 -16.76 36.37
CA SER A 22 -33.59 -16.48 36.26
C SER A 22 -33.98 -15.36 35.29
N ASN A 23 -34.92 -15.70 34.41
CA ASN A 23 -35.74 -14.79 33.60
C ASN A 23 -36.29 -13.60 34.36
N LYS A 24 -35.78 -12.41 34.06
CA LYS A 24 -36.60 -11.20 34.01
C LYS A 24 -36.45 -10.65 32.60
N THR A 25 -37.44 -10.93 31.78
CA THR A 25 -37.64 -10.29 30.47
C THR A 25 -37.89 -8.80 30.67
N VAL A 26 -36.82 -8.02 30.62
CA VAL A 26 -36.94 -6.59 30.33
C VAL A 26 -36.95 -6.48 28.82
N ALA A 27 -38.10 -6.12 28.25
CA ALA A 27 -38.19 -5.86 26.82
C ALA A 27 -37.17 -4.76 26.46
N PRO A 28 -36.30 -5.01 25.47
CA PRO A 28 -35.33 -4.00 25.07
C PRO A 28 -36.08 -2.77 24.59
N SER A 29 -35.66 -1.59 25.06
CA SER A 29 -36.27 -0.35 24.64
C SER A 29 -36.20 -0.26 23.10
N LYS A 30 -37.30 0.16 22.47
CA LYS A 30 -37.40 0.28 21.01
C LYS A 30 -36.21 1.04 20.40
N TRP A 31 -35.57 1.91 21.17
CA TRP A 31 -34.38 2.67 20.78
C TRP A 31 -33.10 1.82 20.58
N LYS A 32 -32.90 0.83 21.43
CA LYS A 32 -31.74 -0.09 21.25
C LYS A 32 -31.89 -1.04 20.06
N ILE A 33 -33.13 -1.40 19.73
CA ILE A 33 -33.44 -2.19 18.55
C ILE A 33 -33.24 -1.36 17.27
N TRP A 34 -33.58 -0.08 17.31
CA TRP A 34 -33.38 0.83 16.18
C TRP A 34 -31.88 1.14 15.95
N LEU A 35 -31.06 1.33 16.99
CA LEU A 35 -29.62 1.56 16.86
C LEU A 35 -28.89 0.30 16.36
N SER A 36 -29.29 -0.88 16.79
CA SER A 36 -28.71 -2.12 16.27
C SER A 36 -29.21 -2.45 14.86
N ALA A 37 -30.45 -2.15 14.54
CA ALA A 37 -31.00 -2.35 13.20
C ALA A 37 -30.44 -1.33 12.18
N THR A 38 -30.27 -0.08 12.56
CA THR A 38 -29.62 0.95 11.71
C THR A 38 -28.13 0.67 11.54
N GLY A 39 -27.45 0.21 12.57
CA GLY A 39 -26.05 -0.23 12.46
C GLY A 39 -25.89 -1.43 11.54
N LEU A 40 -26.79 -2.43 11.65
CA LEU A 40 -26.79 -3.60 10.77
C LEU A 40 -27.17 -3.26 9.32
N VAL A 41 -28.12 -2.38 9.14
CA VAL A 41 -28.54 -1.89 7.81
C VAL A 41 -27.45 -1.00 7.20
N ALA A 42 -26.78 -0.16 7.98
CA ALA A 42 -25.64 0.61 7.52
C ALA A 42 -24.47 -0.30 7.14
N LEU A 43 -24.20 -1.35 7.93
CA LEU A 43 -23.20 -2.36 7.62
C LEU A 43 -23.58 -3.17 6.36
N MET A 44 -24.85 -3.58 6.24
CA MET A 44 -25.34 -4.30 5.05
C MET A 44 -25.35 -3.41 3.80
N VAL A 45 -25.64 -2.13 3.93
CA VAL A 45 -25.58 -1.17 2.82
C VAL A 45 -24.13 -0.86 2.45
N MET A 46 -23.22 -0.76 3.40
CA MET A 46 -21.79 -0.67 3.10
C MET A 46 -21.25 -1.93 2.41
N VAL A 47 -21.67 -3.11 2.88
CA VAL A 47 -21.30 -4.41 2.30
C VAL A 47 -21.95 -4.65 0.93
N SER A 48 -23.15 -4.14 0.69
CA SER A 48 -23.84 -4.30 -0.60
C SER A 48 -23.43 -3.26 -1.67
N LEU A 49 -22.76 -2.17 -1.27
CA LEU A 49 -22.21 -1.17 -2.19
C LEU A 49 -20.79 -1.51 -2.66
N GLN A 50 -20.16 -2.55 -2.11
CA GLN A 50 -18.77 -2.87 -2.37
C GLN A 50 -18.55 -4.39 -2.43
N GLY A 51 -18.90 -4.97 -3.58
CA GLY A 51 -18.71 -6.40 -3.85
C GLY A 51 -17.28 -6.88 -3.58
N TRP A 52 -16.30 -6.09 -3.91
CA TRP A 52 -14.88 -6.44 -3.83
C TRP A 52 -14.29 -6.51 -2.39
N ILE A 53 -14.80 -5.75 -1.40
CA ILE A 53 -14.37 -5.97 0.00
C ILE A 53 -14.77 -7.37 0.48
N ILE A 54 -15.88 -7.88 -0.05
CA ILE A 54 -16.31 -9.25 0.27
C ILE A 54 -15.40 -10.24 -0.47
N ASP A 55 -14.98 -9.92 -1.67
CA ASP A 55 -14.10 -10.78 -2.46
C ASP A 55 -12.72 -10.86 -1.82
N ASP A 56 -12.11 -9.74 -1.38
CA ASP A 56 -10.85 -9.75 -0.64
C ASP A 56 -10.93 -10.55 0.68
N VAL A 57 -11.94 -10.29 1.49
CA VAL A 57 -12.15 -11.06 2.74
C VAL A 57 -12.47 -12.53 2.45
N VAL A 58 -13.20 -12.81 1.36
CA VAL A 58 -13.48 -14.19 0.92
C VAL A 58 -12.21 -14.83 0.37
N ASP A 59 -11.37 -14.09 -0.31
CA ASP A 59 -10.11 -14.57 -0.87
C ASP A 59 -9.07 -14.81 0.23
N ASP A 60 -8.97 -13.95 1.21
CA ASP A 60 -8.16 -14.20 2.40
C ASP A 60 -8.67 -15.41 3.21
N ILE A 61 -9.97 -15.53 3.42
CA ILE A 61 -10.55 -16.73 4.05
C ILE A 61 -10.29 -18.00 3.22
N LYS A 62 -10.33 -17.92 1.91
CA LYS A 62 -10.00 -19.07 1.05
C LYS A 62 -8.50 -19.39 1.10
N LYS A 63 -7.65 -18.36 1.19
CA LYS A 63 -6.19 -18.47 1.36
C LYS A 63 -5.85 -19.16 2.70
N GLU A 64 -6.47 -18.74 3.81
CA GLU A 64 -6.34 -19.39 5.12
C GLU A 64 -6.88 -20.83 5.13
N LEU A 65 -7.95 -21.10 4.39
CA LEU A 65 -8.54 -22.44 4.30
C LEU A 65 -7.84 -23.34 3.27
N GLY A 66 -6.82 -22.85 2.56
CA GLY A 66 -6.11 -23.62 1.53
C GLY A 66 -7.02 -24.06 0.37
N ILE A 67 -8.10 -23.29 0.10
CA ILE A 67 -9.09 -23.61 -0.94
C ILE A 67 -8.64 -23.12 -2.32
N TYR A 68 -7.64 -22.23 -2.38
CA TYR A 68 -6.97 -21.86 -3.61
C TYR A 68 -5.80 -22.80 -3.88
N GLU A 69 -5.77 -23.38 -5.08
CA GLU A 69 -4.51 -23.81 -5.65
C GLU A 69 -3.67 -22.54 -5.81
N ARG A 70 -2.70 -22.34 -4.93
CA ARG A 70 -1.66 -21.37 -5.18
C ARG A 70 -1.06 -21.73 -6.52
N VAL A 71 -0.99 -20.80 -7.46
CA VAL A 71 0.02 -20.85 -8.51
C VAL A 71 1.32 -21.28 -7.82
N PRO A 72 1.98 -22.33 -8.27
CA PRO A 72 3.09 -22.90 -7.54
C PRO A 72 4.08 -21.78 -7.22
N VAL A 73 4.08 -21.39 -5.97
CA VAL A 73 5.14 -20.53 -5.43
C VAL A 73 6.39 -21.34 -5.70
N TRP A 74 7.33 -20.77 -6.43
CA TRP A 74 8.57 -21.43 -6.74
C TRP A 74 9.15 -22.06 -5.50
N GLU A 75 9.48 -23.33 -5.60
CA GLU A 75 10.16 -23.96 -4.49
C GLU A 75 11.44 -23.16 -4.21
N ARG A 76 11.75 -22.98 -2.96
CA ARG A 76 12.84 -22.15 -2.46
C ARG A 76 14.18 -22.39 -3.21
N SER A 77 14.48 -23.65 -3.52
CA SER A 77 15.70 -24.07 -4.25
C SER A 77 15.75 -23.64 -5.72
N GLU A 78 14.70 -23.03 -6.26
CA GLU A 78 14.52 -22.77 -7.69
C GLU A 78 14.49 -21.29 -8.04
N TRP A 79 14.84 -20.41 -7.10
CA TRP A 79 14.85 -18.97 -7.35
C TRP A 79 15.91 -18.60 -8.42
N PRO A 80 15.48 -18.09 -9.58
CA PRO A 80 16.33 -18.14 -10.77
C PRO A 80 17.47 -17.13 -10.79
N TYR A 81 17.37 -16.05 -10.05
CA TYR A 81 18.33 -14.95 -10.19
C TYR A 81 19.63 -15.17 -9.46
N LEU A 82 19.54 -15.62 -8.22
CA LEU A 82 20.73 -15.73 -7.39
C LEU A 82 21.65 -16.86 -7.78
N THR A 83 21.18 -17.85 -8.54
CA THR A 83 22.03 -18.92 -9.07
C THR A 83 23.07 -18.42 -10.06
N SER A 84 22.81 -17.40 -10.85
CA SER A 84 23.80 -16.82 -11.76
C SER A 84 24.66 -15.75 -11.09
N TYR A 85 24.10 -15.00 -10.17
CA TYR A 85 24.79 -13.94 -9.45
C TYR A 85 25.71 -14.50 -8.37
N SER A 86 25.26 -15.50 -7.67
CA SER A 86 25.98 -16.11 -6.56
C SER A 86 27.21 -16.92 -6.97
N ASN A 87 27.29 -17.38 -8.20
CA ASN A 87 28.40 -18.19 -8.73
C ASN A 87 29.73 -17.44 -8.93
N GLY A 88 30.07 -16.54 -8.12
CA GLY A 88 31.33 -15.79 -8.17
C GLY A 88 31.31 -14.60 -7.22
N TYR A 89 30.27 -14.46 -6.47
CA TYR A 89 30.16 -13.41 -5.49
C TYR A 89 30.85 -13.84 -4.20
N VAL A 90 31.92 -13.16 -3.88
CA VAL A 90 32.69 -13.40 -2.65
C VAL A 90 32.22 -12.39 -1.61
N MET A 91 31.79 -12.87 -0.46
CA MET A 91 31.42 -11.98 0.64
C MET A 91 32.66 -11.31 1.22
N GLU A 92 32.57 -10.02 1.48
CA GLU A 92 33.66 -9.23 2.05
C GLU A 92 34.12 -9.76 3.41
N PHE A 93 33.20 -10.29 4.18
CA PHE A 93 33.44 -10.84 5.50
C PHE A 93 34.00 -12.25 5.46
N GLY A 94 35.24 -12.40 5.16
CA GLY A 94 35.95 -13.68 5.29
C GLY A 94 36.24 -14.39 3.99
N GLN A 95 35.94 -13.82 2.86
CA GLN A 95 36.31 -14.36 1.53
C GLN A 95 35.81 -15.80 1.28
N TYR A 96 34.58 -16.09 1.71
CA TYR A 96 33.93 -17.36 1.46
C TYR A 96 32.75 -17.19 0.53
N ASP A 97 32.52 -18.20 -0.29
CA ASP A 97 31.40 -18.29 -1.19
C ASP A 97 30.06 -18.34 -0.40
N ILE A 98 28.97 -18.46 -1.13
CA ILE A 98 27.63 -18.60 -0.57
C ILE A 98 27.60 -19.67 0.51
N LEU A 99 27.00 -19.34 1.63
CA LEU A 99 26.78 -20.29 2.71
C LEU A 99 25.78 -21.36 2.27
N GLU A 100 26.05 -22.62 2.62
CA GLU A 100 25.10 -23.71 2.33
C GLU A 100 23.78 -23.47 3.05
N THR A 101 22.67 -23.58 2.31
CA THR A 101 21.32 -23.28 2.81
C THR A 101 20.70 -24.41 3.64
N GLU A 102 21.37 -25.56 3.69
CA GLU A 102 20.69 -26.77 4.14
C GLU A 102 20.51 -26.89 5.63
N ASN A 103 20.94 -26.00 6.46
CA ASN A 103 20.66 -26.24 7.86
C ASN A 103 20.88 -25.05 8.76
N ASP A 104 19.99 -24.92 9.63
CA ASP A 104 20.14 -24.39 10.98
C ASP A 104 20.66 -22.96 11.05
N TRP A 105 19.99 -22.06 10.27
CA TRP A 105 20.10 -20.66 10.61
C TRP A 105 19.83 -20.51 12.11
N ASN A 106 20.73 -19.91 12.82
CA ASN A 106 20.58 -19.72 14.25
C ASN A 106 19.43 -18.73 14.52
N SER A 107 18.24 -19.25 14.77
CA SER A 107 17.05 -18.47 15.03
C SER A 107 16.82 -18.29 16.54
N THR A 108 16.58 -17.07 16.96
CA THR A 108 16.39 -16.72 18.37
C THR A 108 15.31 -15.66 18.55
N HIS A 109 14.58 -15.77 19.65
CA HIS A 109 13.59 -14.78 20.06
C HIS A 109 14.15 -13.84 21.11
N HIS A 110 13.79 -12.55 21.01
CA HIS A 110 14.26 -11.50 21.90
C HIS A 110 13.15 -10.51 22.27
N PHE A 111 13.35 -9.84 23.39
CA PHE A 111 12.57 -8.67 23.77
C PHE A 111 13.49 -7.46 23.89
N VAL A 112 13.07 -6.34 23.31
CA VAL A 112 13.76 -5.05 23.42
C VAL A 112 12.97 -4.14 24.36
N GLU A 113 13.57 -3.78 25.48
CA GLU A 113 12.98 -2.84 26.44
C GLU A 113 13.44 -1.41 26.13
N PHE A 114 12.51 -0.46 26.19
CA PHE A 114 12.81 0.95 26.02
C PHE A 114 11.87 1.83 26.86
N GLN A 115 12.21 3.11 26.99
CA GLN A 115 11.44 4.05 27.79
C GLN A 115 10.36 4.71 26.95
N LEU A 116 9.10 4.56 27.33
CA LEU A 116 8.01 5.34 26.78
C LEU A 116 7.86 6.66 27.56
N PRO A 117 7.55 7.79 26.89
CA PRO A 117 7.10 9.01 27.56
C PRO A 117 5.86 8.73 28.42
N LEU A 118 5.67 9.48 29.50
CA LEU A 118 4.50 9.32 30.36
C LEU A 118 3.17 9.55 29.65
N SER A 119 3.18 10.35 28.58
CA SER A 119 2.02 10.57 27.71
C SER A 119 1.60 9.30 26.99
N GLU A 120 2.55 8.46 26.62
CA GLU A 120 2.32 7.24 25.83
C GLU A 120 2.23 6.00 26.72
N GLY A 121 3.02 5.94 27.78
CA GLY A 121 3.14 4.76 28.62
C GLY A 121 1.96 4.49 29.57
N GLY A 122 1.08 5.47 29.77
CA GLY A 122 -0.06 5.31 30.69
C GLY A 122 0.36 4.73 32.05
N SER A 123 -0.12 3.52 32.37
CA SER A 123 0.27 2.78 33.57
C SER A 123 1.50 1.86 33.36
N ALA A 124 1.95 1.66 32.13
CA ALA A 124 3.10 0.82 31.77
C ALA A 124 4.22 1.70 31.19
N PRO A 125 5.15 2.19 32.01
CA PRO A 125 6.14 3.18 31.59
C PRO A 125 7.24 2.64 30.68
N ASN A 126 7.35 1.31 30.52
CA ASN A 126 8.36 0.69 29.67
C ASN A 126 7.70 0.07 28.44
N GLY A 127 8.19 0.42 27.26
CA GLY A 127 7.89 -0.28 26.02
C GLY A 127 8.66 -1.58 25.94
N LEU A 128 8.05 -2.62 25.39
CA LEU A 128 8.65 -3.91 25.14
C LEU A 128 8.28 -4.34 23.71
N VAL A 129 9.29 -4.51 22.86
CA VAL A 129 9.14 -4.99 21.49
C VAL A 129 9.62 -6.42 21.38
N SER A 130 8.80 -7.28 20.82
CA SER A 130 9.07 -8.69 20.54
C SER A 130 9.62 -8.87 19.14
N LEU A 131 10.70 -9.64 18.98
CA LEU A 131 11.31 -9.90 17.70
C LEU A 131 11.97 -11.28 17.61
N ALA A 132 12.01 -11.82 16.41
CA ALA A 132 12.80 -12.99 16.05
C ALA A 132 13.98 -12.57 15.16
N VAL A 133 15.12 -13.23 15.33
CA VAL A 133 16.33 -13.01 14.54
C VAL A 133 16.83 -14.33 13.98
N TRP A 134 17.16 -14.34 12.69
CA TRP A 134 17.82 -15.43 11.98
C TRP A 134 19.22 -14.98 11.57
N LEU A 135 20.22 -15.71 12.01
CA LEU A 135 21.62 -15.39 11.69
C LEU A 135 22.25 -16.51 10.85
N PRO A 136 23.01 -16.17 9.82
CA PRO A 136 23.78 -17.15 9.08
C PRO A 136 24.87 -17.77 9.94
N ASP A 137 25.29 -18.99 9.64
CA ASP A 137 26.44 -19.63 10.26
C ASP A 137 27.74 -19.06 9.65
N VAL A 138 28.28 -18.04 10.28
CA VAL A 138 29.50 -17.34 9.85
C VAL A 138 30.65 -17.65 10.79
N PRO A 139 31.92 -17.55 10.35
CA PRO A 139 33.08 -17.78 11.19
C PRO A 139 33.10 -16.91 12.44
N GLU A 140 33.67 -17.42 13.53
CA GLU A 140 33.79 -16.72 14.81
C GLU A 140 34.44 -15.33 14.64
N GLY A 141 33.76 -14.29 15.10
CA GLY A 141 34.22 -12.90 15.02
C GLY A 141 33.81 -12.17 13.75
N VAL A 142 33.11 -12.82 12.84
CA VAL A 142 32.46 -12.17 11.69
C VAL A 142 31.13 -11.58 12.14
N THR A 143 30.88 -10.33 11.74
CA THR A 143 29.61 -9.63 11.99
C THR A 143 28.87 -9.46 10.67
N VAL A 144 27.53 -9.44 10.74
CA VAL A 144 26.66 -9.34 9.58
C VAL A 144 25.74 -8.13 9.64
N PRO A 145 25.41 -7.51 8.51
CA PRO A 145 24.32 -6.51 8.48
C PRO A 145 22.97 -7.20 8.62
N ILE A 146 21.99 -6.46 9.10
CA ILE A 146 20.65 -6.98 9.36
C ILE A 146 19.66 -6.37 8.37
N ILE A 147 18.86 -7.22 7.76
CA ILE A 147 17.66 -6.84 7.02
C ILE A 147 16.46 -7.11 7.94
N ALA A 148 15.57 -6.16 8.11
CA ALA A 148 14.50 -6.26 9.08
C ALA A 148 13.13 -5.92 8.46
N GLU A 149 12.12 -6.74 8.79
CA GLU A 149 10.71 -6.57 8.49
C GLU A 149 9.97 -6.27 9.78
N PHE A 150 9.25 -5.17 9.84
CA PHE A 150 8.49 -4.72 11.01
C PHE A 150 7.02 -4.60 10.66
N GLY A 151 6.13 -5.15 11.46
CA GLY A 151 4.71 -5.03 11.19
C GLY A 151 3.79 -5.68 12.21
N PRO A 152 2.48 -5.61 11.96
CA PRO A 152 1.47 -6.24 12.80
C PRO A 152 1.11 -7.68 12.37
N TYR A 153 1.67 -8.18 11.26
CA TYR A 153 1.21 -9.41 10.61
C TYR A 153 1.86 -10.69 11.15
N PHE A 154 2.70 -10.57 12.18
CA PHE A 154 3.45 -11.70 12.74
C PHE A 154 2.70 -12.22 13.94
N ASP A 155 2.29 -13.50 13.89
CA ASP A 155 1.65 -14.13 15.00
C ASP A 155 2.64 -14.39 16.16
N GLU A 156 2.09 -14.55 17.36
CA GLU A 156 2.87 -14.82 18.56
C GLU A 156 3.77 -16.05 18.40
N VAL A 157 3.24 -17.11 17.76
CA VAL A 157 3.95 -18.38 17.60
C VAL A 157 5.14 -18.23 16.66
N SER A 158 4.99 -17.50 15.56
CA SER A 158 6.06 -17.34 14.57
C SER A 158 7.26 -16.58 15.13
N VAL A 159 7.03 -15.59 15.98
CA VAL A 159 8.11 -14.80 16.59
C VAL A 159 8.67 -15.48 17.85
N GLU A 160 7.84 -16.16 18.64
CA GLU A 160 8.26 -16.81 19.88
C GLU A 160 9.09 -18.08 19.63
N THR A 161 8.74 -18.84 18.62
CA THR A 161 9.43 -20.08 18.24
C THR A 161 9.94 -20.04 16.81
N PRO A 162 10.87 -19.11 16.49
CA PRO A 162 11.36 -18.95 15.15
C PRO A 162 12.05 -20.23 14.65
N SER A 163 11.77 -20.58 13.41
CA SER A 163 12.40 -21.71 12.73
C SER A 163 12.64 -21.35 11.27
N ILE A 164 13.26 -22.22 10.51
CA ILE A 164 13.47 -22.00 9.07
C ILE A 164 12.14 -21.96 8.29
N GLU A 165 11.11 -22.60 8.80
CA GLU A 165 9.77 -22.60 8.17
C GLU A 165 8.92 -21.38 8.57
N VAL A 166 9.42 -20.59 9.51
CA VAL A 166 8.85 -19.35 10.01
C VAL A 166 9.94 -18.29 9.91
N PRO A 167 9.77 -17.19 9.29
CA PRO A 167 8.62 -16.28 9.37
C PRO A 167 7.45 -16.69 8.48
N GLY A 168 6.25 -16.34 8.91
CA GLY A 168 5.00 -16.64 8.18
C GLY A 168 4.77 -15.76 6.95
N THR A 169 5.60 -14.74 6.72
CA THR A 169 5.48 -13.83 5.59
C THR A 169 6.26 -14.34 4.38
N TRP A 170 5.72 -14.09 3.18
CA TRP A 170 6.41 -14.41 1.94
C TRP A 170 7.76 -13.68 1.83
N LEU A 171 7.78 -12.39 2.18
CA LEU A 171 8.99 -11.57 2.12
C LEU A 171 10.08 -12.09 3.07
N GLY A 172 9.72 -12.40 4.31
CA GLY A 172 10.66 -12.94 5.28
C GLY A 172 11.25 -14.28 4.85
N GLN A 173 10.42 -15.17 4.30
CA GLN A 173 10.89 -16.44 3.74
C GLN A 173 11.86 -16.22 2.58
N MET A 174 11.53 -15.31 1.67
CA MET A 174 12.37 -14.96 0.54
C MET A 174 13.74 -14.41 1.02
N ILE A 175 13.75 -13.53 2.01
CA ILE A 175 15.00 -12.98 2.57
C ILE A 175 15.86 -14.10 3.19
N ILE A 176 15.26 -14.99 3.95
CA ILE A 176 15.99 -16.12 4.56
C ILE A 176 16.59 -17.01 3.48
N ASP A 177 15.84 -17.31 2.42
CA ASP A 177 16.31 -18.23 1.39
C ASP A 177 17.34 -17.61 0.45
N GLN A 178 17.18 -16.31 0.16
CA GLN A 178 17.93 -15.67 -0.92
C GLN A 178 19.05 -14.76 -0.42
N LEU A 179 18.89 -14.11 0.74
CA LEU A 179 19.85 -13.12 1.22
C LEU A 179 20.69 -13.60 2.40
N LEU A 180 20.18 -14.43 3.30
CA LEU A 180 20.99 -15.01 4.37
C LEU A 180 22.21 -15.77 3.85
N PRO A 181 22.11 -16.58 2.75
CA PRO A 181 23.28 -17.23 2.16
C PRO A 181 24.39 -16.28 1.74
N HIS A 182 24.07 -15.02 1.51
CA HIS A 182 25.03 -13.96 1.19
C HIS A 182 25.58 -13.24 2.43
N GLY A 183 25.31 -13.74 3.65
CA GLY A 183 25.86 -13.19 4.89
C GLY A 183 25.09 -12.01 5.44
N TYR A 184 23.78 -11.99 5.28
CA TYR A 184 22.87 -11.10 5.99
C TYR A 184 22.23 -11.82 7.17
N GLY A 185 21.95 -11.10 8.24
CA GLY A 185 20.97 -11.54 9.22
C GLY A 185 19.58 -11.01 8.84
N PHE A 186 18.54 -11.71 9.28
CA PHE A 186 17.16 -11.26 9.14
C PHE A 186 16.53 -11.07 10.51
N ALA A 187 15.71 -10.03 10.67
CA ALA A 187 14.90 -9.82 11.86
C ALA A 187 13.44 -9.56 11.48
N GLN A 188 12.51 -10.21 12.19
CA GLN A 188 11.08 -9.95 12.08
C GLN A 188 10.56 -9.42 13.41
N VAL A 189 9.95 -8.24 13.41
CA VAL A 189 9.66 -7.45 14.59
C VAL A 189 8.18 -7.11 14.66
N SER A 190 7.50 -7.60 15.69
CA SER A 190 6.11 -7.22 15.95
C SER A 190 6.04 -5.79 16.48
N VAL A 191 5.27 -4.92 15.82
CA VAL A 191 5.07 -3.54 16.29
C VAL A 191 4.30 -3.50 17.61
N MET A 192 4.34 -2.35 18.30
CA MET A 192 3.69 -2.18 19.60
C MET A 192 2.22 -2.56 19.56
N GLY A 193 1.79 -3.34 20.57
CA GLY A 193 0.40 -3.82 20.69
C GLY A 193 0.05 -5.01 19.80
N THR A 194 1.03 -5.63 19.14
CA THR A 194 0.85 -6.83 18.32
C THR A 194 1.85 -7.92 18.68
N GLY A 195 1.56 -9.17 18.34
CA GLY A 195 2.38 -10.31 18.74
C GLY A 195 2.56 -10.34 20.26
N ARG A 196 3.81 -10.38 20.71
CA ARG A 196 4.15 -10.28 22.15
C ARG A 196 4.73 -8.92 22.55
N SER A 197 4.65 -7.93 21.69
CA SER A 197 4.98 -6.55 22.01
C SER A 197 3.90 -5.96 22.92
N ASN A 198 4.32 -5.27 23.99
CA ASN A 198 3.37 -4.70 24.92
C ASN A 198 2.74 -3.38 24.41
N HIS A 199 2.04 -2.67 25.28
CA HIS A 199 1.24 -1.51 24.98
C HIS A 199 -0.08 -1.88 24.29
N CYS A 200 -0.61 -0.99 23.45
CA CYS A 200 -1.81 -1.19 22.65
C CYS A 200 -1.53 -0.87 21.18
N MET A 201 -2.27 -1.48 20.29
CA MET A 201 -2.23 -1.19 18.86
C MET A 201 -2.74 0.23 18.60
N ASP A 202 -1.90 1.08 18.05
CA ASP A 202 -2.12 2.53 17.90
C ASP A 202 -2.04 3.01 16.45
N LEU A 203 -2.00 2.10 15.52
CA LEU A 203 -1.90 2.39 14.09
C LEU A 203 -0.82 3.45 13.78
N MET A 204 0.43 3.06 13.88
CA MET A 204 1.59 3.91 13.56
C MET A 204 1.74 5.16 14.46
N GLY A 205 1.12 5.17 15.63
CA GLY A 205 1.25 6.25 16.60
C GLY A 205 2.64 6.34 17.23
N ASN A 206 2.79 7.31 18.12
CA ASN A 206 4.09 7.68 18.68
C ASN A 206 4.77 6.55 19.46
N ALA A 207 3.99 5.75 20.18
CA ALA A 207 4.53 4.60 20.92
C ALA A 207 5.12 3.54 19.97
N GLU A 208 4.44 3.26 18.87
CA GLU A 208 4.93 2.34 17.83
C GLU A 208 6.22 2.86 17.20
N GLN A 209 6.23 4.14 16.78
CA GLN A 209 7.40 4.77 16.17
C GLN A 209 8.64 4.67 17.09
N LEU A 210 8.47 4.92 18.38
CA LEU A 210 9.55 4.77 19.38
C LEU A 210 10.01 3.31 19.54
N GLY A 211 9.09 2.36 19.48
CA GLY A 211 9.39 0.93 19.51
C GLY A 211 10.19 0.49 18.29
N VAL A 212 9.84 0.99 17.11
CA VAL A 212 10.57 0.74 15.87
C VAL A 212 12.01 1.28 15.97
N ASP A 213 12.20 2.52 16.40
CA ASP A 213 13.54 3.11 16.57
C ASP A 213 14.39 2.36 17.62
N ALA A 214 13.78 1.95 18.72
CA ALA A 214 14.45 1.18 19.76
C ALA A 214 14.91 -0.19 19.24
N ALA A 215 14.10 -0.87 18.45
CA ALA A 215 14.45 -2.17 17.87
C ALA A 215 15.57 -2.04 16.81
N VAL A 216 15.54 -1.01 15.96
CA VAL A 216 16.64 -0.71 15.03
C VAL A 216 17.94 -0.47 15.77
N THR A 217 17.92 0.32 16.83
CA THR A 217 19.09 0.58 17.68
C THR A 217 19.61 -0.71 18.32
N TRP A 218 18.70 -1.55 18.83
CA TRP A 218 19.08 -2.82 19.43
C TRP A 218 19.74 -3.75 18.40
N LEU A 219 19.16 -3.90 17.21
CA LEU A 219 19.73 -4.72 16.13
C LEU A 219 21.12 -4.23 15.70
N GLY A 220 21.31 -2.92 15.61
CA GLY A 220 22.60 -2.33 15.21
C GLY A 220 23.68 -2.43 16.28
N THR A 221 23.34 -2.65 17.57
CA THR A 221 24.30 -2.67 18.69
C THR A 221 24.68 -4.07 19.17
N GLN A 222 24.13 -5.13 18.58
CA GLN A 222 24.47 -6.49 18.98
C GLN A 222 25.89 -6.88 18.56
N ASP A 223 26.52 -7.77 19.33
CA ASP A 223 27.90 -8.24 19.06
C ASP A 223 28.06 -8.95 17.71
N TRP A 224 27.00 -9.52 17.17
CA TRP A 224 26.96 -10.17 15.87
C TRP A 224 26.62 -9.22 14.72
N SER A 225 26.19 -7.99 15.01
CA SER A 225 25.85 -6.98 14.01
C SER A 225 27.07 -6.21 13.54
N ASN A 226 27.14 -5.88 12.25
CA ASN A 226 28.14 -4.95 11.73
C ASN A 226 27.80 -3.47 12.00
N GLY A 227 26.69 -3.20 12.68
CA GLY A 227 26.22 -1.87 13.01
C GLY A 227 25.27 -1.26 11.98
N LYS A 228 24.94 -1.97 10.89
CA LYS A 228 24.05 -1.49 9.85
C LYS A 228 22.79 -2.32 9.75
N VAL A 229 21.66 -1.63 9.70
CA VAL A 229 20.32 -2.20 9.56
C VAL A 229 19.67 -1.64 8.29
N ALA A 230 19.06 -2.51 7.52
CA ALA A 230 18.11 -2.15 6.47
C ALA A 230 16.70 -2.49 6.95
N MET A 231 15.72 -1.70 6.56
CA MET A 231 14.31 -2.07 6.73
C MET A 231 13.64 -2.23 5.37
N ILE A 232 12.89 -3.31 5.22
CA ILE A 232 12.10 -3.62 4.02
C ILE A 232 10.75 -4.17 4.44
N GLY A 233 9.72 -3.85 3.70
CA GLY A 233 8.38 -4.40 3.92
C GLY A 233 7.37 -3.85 2.94
N LYS A 234 6.20 -4.50 2.87
CA LYS A 234 5.09 -4.11 2.00
C LYS A 234 3.89 -3.66 2.84
N SER A 235 3.13 -2.67 2.34
CA SER A 235 1.90 -2.21 3.00
C SER A 235 2.20 -1.57 4.36
N TYR A 236 1.59 -2.05 5.44
CA TYR A 236 1.92 -1.61 6.79
C TYR A 236 3.43 -1.80 7.08
N ASP A 237 3.97 -2.96 6.73
CA ASP A 237 5.40 -3.26 6.91
C ASP A 237 6.28 -2.37 6.00
N GLY A 238 5.74 -1.84 4.91
CA GLY A 238 6.36 -0.82 4.07
C GLY A 238 6.30 0.58 4.68
N SER A 239 5.44 0.80 5.68
CA SER A 239 5.29 2.08 6.39
C SER A 239 6.22 2.18 7.59
N THR A 240 6.57 1.07 8.21
CA THR A 240 7.50 1.04 9.35
C THR A 240 8.92 1.52 9.00
N PRO A 241 9.48 1.28 7.79
CA PRO A 241 10.70 1.93 7.35
C PRO A 241 10.63 3.47 7.35
N TRP A 242 9.49 4.04 6.95
CA TRP A 242 9.29 5.49 7.03
C TRP A 242 9.27 5.98 8.48
N GLN A 243 8.61 5.24 9.39
CA GLN A 243 8.61 5.56 10.82
C GLN A 243 10.04 5.60 11.37
N ALA A 244 10.83 4.56 11.12
CA ALA A 244 12.22 4.48 11.56
C ALA A 244 13.08 5.64 11.02
N ALA A 245 12.90 5.98 9.76
CA ALA A 245 13.66 7.06 9.11
C ALA A 245 13.39 8.44 9.72
N THR A 246 12.25 8.64 10.42
CA THR A 246 11.94 9.92 11.08
C THR A 246 12.92 10.28 12.21
N PHE A 247 13.61 9.31 12.79
CA PHE A 247 14.50 9.52 13.95
C PHE A 247 15.95 9.85 13.56
N GLY A 248 16.35 9.58 12.31
CA GLY A 248 17.74 9.73 11.91
C GLY A 248 18.69 8.78 12.66
N ASN A 249 18.22 7.56 12.91
CA ASN A 249 18.97 6.52 13.62
C ASN A 249 20.27 6.18 12.89
N GLU A 250 21.41 6.21 13.60
CA GLU A 250 22.74 5.99 13.02
C GLU A 250 22.94 4.57 12.47
N HIS A 251 22.15 3.61 12.93
CA HIS A 251 22.21 2.23 12.46
C HIS A 251 21.35 1.99 11.20
N LEU A 252 20.35 2.85 10.92
CA LEU A 252 19.46 2.69 9.78
C LEU A 252 20.13 3.18 8.49
N ALA A 253 20.80 2.26 7.79
CA ALA A 253 21.58 2.59 6.61
C ALA A 253 20.74 2.74 5.34
N THR A 254 19.65 1.98 5.21
CA THR A 254 18.77 2.03 4.04
C THR A 254 17.35 1.56 4.39
N ILE A 255 16.38 2.07 3.64
CA ILE A 255 15.00 1.60 3.70
C ILE A 255 14.48 1.23 2.31
N VAL A 256 13.65 0.19 2.26
CA VAL A 256 12.99 -0.30 1.03
C VAL A 256 11.48 -0.38 1.27
N PRO A 257 10.78 0.75 1.26
CA PRO A 257 9.32 0.76 1.36
C PRO A 257 8.70 0.22 0.06
N ILE A 258 7.87 -0.81 0.18
CA ILE A 258 7.07 -1.38 -0.92
C ILE A 258 5.62 -1.04 -0.63
N SER A 259 4.98 -0.25 -1.47
CA SER A 259 3.59 0.19 -1.23
C SER A 259 3.37 0.67 0.21
N GLY A 260 4.31 1.45 0.73
CA GLY A 260 4.34 1.89 2.13
C GLY A 260 3.72 3.27 2.33
N LEU A 261 2.99 3.45 3.42
CA LEU A 261 2.33 4.71 3.75
C LEU A 261 3.35 5.74 4.26
N ILE A 262 3.35 6.92 3.66
CA ILE A 262 4.08 8.10 4.19
C ILE A 262 3.29 8.86 5.25
N GLY A 263 1.99 8.54 5.36
CA GLY A 263 1.07 9.09 6.33
C GLY A 263 -0.25 8.33 6.31
N VAL A 264 -0.89 8.23 7.46
CA VAL A 264 -2.14 7.47 7.63
C VAL A 264 -3.34 8.24 7.10
N MET A 265 -3.37 9.57 7.29
CA MET A 265 -4.45 10.40 6.76
C MET A 265 -4.46 10.39 5.23
N GLU A 266 -3.30 10.42 4.62
CA GLU A 266 -3.09 10.43 3.17
C GLU A 266 -3.62 9.15 2.50
N LEU A 267 -3.60 8.03 3.22
CA LEU A 267 -4.24 6.79 2.77
C LEU A 267 -5.76 6.87 2.89
N MET A 268 -6.26 7.38 4.00
CA MET A 268 -7.68 7.26 4.36
C MET A 268 -8.56 8.33 3.75
N TRP A 269 -7.98 9.44 3.34
CA TRP A 269 -8.69 10.56 2.73
C TRP A 269 -7.94 11.12 1.54
N LYS A 270 -8.62 11.16 0.41
CA LYS A 270 -8.14 11.82 -0.81
C LYS A 270 -8.93 13.12 -1.02
N ASN A 271 -8.26 14.25 -0.95
CA ASN A 271 -8.91 15.58 -1.06
C ASN A 271 -10.19 15.68 -0.18
N GLY A 272 -10.08 15.25 1.08
CA GLY A 272 -11.18 15.25 2.04
C GLY A 272 -12.25 14.17 1.83
N SER A 273 -12.21 13.42 0.73
CA SER A 273 -13.09 12.27 0.49
C SER A 273 -12.59 11.05 1.24
N SER A 274 -13.47 10.43 2.01
CA SER A 274 -13.12 9.23 2.79
C SER A 274 -13.09 8.01 1.90
N GLU A 275 -12.01 7.27 1.96
CA GLU A 275 -12.01 5.92 1.43
C GLU A 275 -12.95 5.02 2.25
N ALA A 276 -13.56 4.06 1.57
CA ALA A 276 -14.45 3.11 2.22
C ALA A 276 -13.73 2.25 3.27
N ARG A 277 -12.48 1.92 2.99
CA ARG A 277 -11.60 1.17 3.90
C ARG A 277 -11.30 1.93 5.18
N ALA A 278 -11.18 3.27 5.11
CA ALA A 278 -10.87 4.10 6.28
C ALA A 278 -11.80 3.85 7.46
N ALA A 279 -13.11 3.71 7.21
CA ALA A 279 -14.08 3.45 8.26
C ALA A 279 -14.10 2.00 8.75
N ILE A 280 -13.63 1.05 7.95
CA ILE A 280 -13.69 -0.40 8.23
C ILE A 280 -12.32 -0.90 8.69
N MET A 281 -11.25 -0.60 7.96
CA MET A 281 -9.91 -1.10 8.28
C MET A 281 -9.36 -0.49 9.56
N HIS A 282 -9.65 0.77 9.83
CA HIS A 282 -9.23 1.40 11.07
C HIS A 282 -9.74 0.65 12.31
N ASN A 283 -10.99 0.19 12.29
CA ASN A 283 -11.63 -0.42 13.45
C ASN A 283 -11.80 -1.95 13.33
N GLY A 284 -11.60 -2.51 12.17
CA GLY A 284 -11.87 -3.92 11.88
C GLY A 284 -10.61 -4.73 11.64
N VAL A 285 -9.88 -4.45 10.59
CA VAL A 285 -8.75 -5.27 10.16
C VAL A 285 -7.56 -5.10 11.12
N TYR A 286 -7.06 -3.87 11.27
CA TYR A 286 -5.92 -3.64 12.17
C TYR A 286 -6.28 -3.84 13.64
N GLY A 287 -7.54 -3.62 14.02
CA GLY A 287 -8.04 -3.99 15.32
C GLY A 287 -7.95 -5.48 15.61
N SER A 288 -8.08 -6.35 14.61
CA SER A 288 -7.93 -7.80 14.80
C SER A 288 -6.48 -8.19 15.12
N TYR A 289 -5.49 -7.55 14.51
CA TYR A 289 -4.08 -7.77 14.86
C TYR A 289 -3.74 -7.31 16.28
N GLY A 290 -4.34 -6.21 16.75
CA GLY A 290 -4.23 -5.78 18.14
C GLY A 290 -4.93 -6.72 19.14
N ILE A 291 -5.94 -7.48 18.69
CA ILE A 291 -6.60 -8.50 19.51
C ILE A 291 -5.68 -9.70 19.75
N ASP A 292 -4.88 -10.05 18.75
CA ASP A 292 -3.91 -11.16 18.82
C ASP A 292 -2.61 -10.79 19.58
N GLY A 293 -2.58 -9.63 20.22
CA GLY A 293 -1.50 -9.25 21.12
C GLY A 293 -1.36 -10.20 22.31
N ASP A 294 -0.41 -9.92 23.17
CA ASP A 294 0.11 -10.80 24.23
C ASP A 294 -0.96 -11.53 25.07
N ASP A 295 -2.15 -10.97 25.21
CA ASP A 295 -3.23 -11.52 26.02
C ASP A 295 -4.45 -12.03 25.22
N GLY A 296 -4.47 -11.89 23.89
CA GLY A 296 -5.63 -12.22 23.06
C GLY A 296 -6.91 -11.44 23.43
N ASP A 297 -6.78 -10.32 24.07
CA ASP A 297 -7.89 -9.53 24.62
C ASP A 297 -8.25 -8.35 23.71
N LEU A 298 -9.55 -8.15 23.48
CA LEU A 298 -10.13 -6.96 22.84
C LEU A 298 -9.67 -5.62 23.48
N GLY A 299 -8.93 -5.68 24.58
CA GLY A 299 -8.38 -4.53 25.29
C GLY A 299 -7.06 -3.99 24.75
N ASN A 300 -6.46 -4.64 23.76
CA ASN A 300 -5.13 -4.26 23.26
C ASN A 300 -5.12 -3.11 22.24
N MET A 301 -6.29 -2.59 21.88
CA MET A 301 -6.38 -1.41 21.03
C MET A 301 -6.32 -0.13 21.86
N CYS A 302 -5.51 0.83 21.42
CA CYS A 302 -5.45 2.13 22.09
C CYS A 302 -6.80 2.84 22.05
N PRO A 303 -7.23 3.50 23.16
CA PRO A 303 -8.53 4.16 23.21
C PRO A 303 -8.74 5.20 22.12
N ASP A 304 -7.72 5.95 21.77
CA ASP A 304 -7.78 7.00 20.74
C ASP A 304 -8.00 6.42 19.34
N TYR A 305 -7.57 5.21 19.10
CA TYR A 305 -7.82 4.45 17.89
C TYR A 305 -9.31 4.03 17.77
N ILE A 306 -9.93 3.64 18.87
CA ILE A 306 -11.33 3.14 18.87
C ILE A 306 -12.35 4.28 18.94
N ILE A 307 -12.10 5.28 19.77
CA ILE A 307 -13.07 6.30 20.17
C ILE A 307 -12.58 7.72 19.85
N GLY A 308 -11.35 7.84 19.36
CA GLY A 308 -10.75 9.14 19.11
C GLY A 308 -11.51 9.97 18.08
N PRO A 309 -11.43 11.29 18.19
CA PRO A 309 -12.16 12.19 17.31
C PRO A 309 -11.72 12.07 15.84
N GLY A 310 -10.54 11.53 15.57
CA GLY A 310 -10.00 11.37 14.24
C GLY A 310 -10.32 10.05 13.55
N THR A 311 -10.93 9.11 14.26
CA THR A 311 -11.12 7.77 13.73
C THR A 311 -12.46 7.56 13.03
N GLY A 312 -12.40 6.94 11.86
CA GLY A 312 -13.56 6.37 11.18
C GLY A 312 -14.73 7.34 11.00
N ILE A 313 -15.82 7.06 11.69
CA ILE A 313 -17.09 7.80 11.53
C ILE A 313 -16.98 9.28 11.91
N SER A 314 -16.16 9.63 12.90
CA SER A 314 -16.00 11.02 13.31
C SER A 314 -15.34 11.86 12.22
N ALA A 315 -14.24 11.38 11.66
CA ALA A 315 -13.57 12.05 10.55
C ALA A 315 -14.44 12.08 9.29
N TYR A 316 -15.18 11.01 9.01
CA TYR A 316 -16.15 11.00 7.91
C TYR A 316 -17.24 12.06 8.03
N ILE A 317 -17.76 12.30 9.25
CA ILE A 317 -18.83 13.28 9.49
C ILE A 317 -18.29 14.71 9.54
N TRP A 318 -17.20 14.93 10.27
CA TRP A 318 -16.72 16.27 10.64
C TRP A 318 -15.59 16.78 9.76
N GLY A 319 -14.92 15.92 9.02
CA GLY A 319 -13.78 16.20 8.19
C GLY A 319 -12.52 15.47 8.64
N SER A 320 -11.62 15.21 7.72
CA SER A 320 -10.36 14.51 7.99
C SER A 320 -9.46 15.26 8.96
N GLU A 321 -9.51 16.58 8.96
CA GLU A 321 -8.73 17.46 9.85
C GLU A 321 -9.22 17.46 11.32
N PHE A 322 -10.35 16.82 11.62
CA PHE A 322 -10.98 16.90 12.94
C PHE A 322 -10.10 16.41 14.09
N ALA A 323 -9.17 15.53 13.81
CA ALA A 323 -8.22 14.99 14.80
C ALA A 323 -6.87 15.71 14.84
N GLY A 324 -6.59 16.66 13.95
CA GLY A 324 -5.39 17.48 13.97
C GLY A 324 -4.11 16.73 14.34
N THR A 325 -3.66 16.89 15.59
CA THR A 325 -2.42 16.28 16.10
C THR A 325 -2.35 14.76 15.97
N TYR A 326 -3.47 14.05 15.91
CA TYR A 326 -3.49 12.60 15.69
C TYR A 326 -2.93 12.25 14.30
N TRP A 327 -3.27 13.03 13.29
CA TRP A 327 -2.78 12.84 11.93
C TRP A 327 -1.36 13.37 11.75
N GLU A 328 -1.03 14.54 12.35
CA GLU A 328 0.32 15.12 12.32
C GLU A 328 1.37 14.14 12.86
N GLU A 329 1.05 13.44 13.94
CA GLU A 329 1.90 12.41 14.54
C GLU A 329 2.19 11.26 13.57
N ARG A 330 1.22 10.93 12.73
CA ARG A 330 1.22 9.81 11.77
C ARG A 330 1.61 10.22 10.34
N TYR A 331 2.15 11.41 10.17
CA TYR A 331 2.75 11.87 8.91
C TYR A 331 4.28 11.85 9.03
N PHE A 332 4.95 11.07 8.18
CA PHE A 332 6.36 10.76 8.35
C PHE A 332 7.28 11.57 7.44
N LEU A 333 6.83 11.90 6.24
CA LEU A 333 7.69 12.40 5.16
C LEU A 333 8.52 13.63 5.57
N ASP A 334 7.90 14.65 6.15
CA ASP A 334 8.60 15.89 6.53
C ASP A 334 9.74 15.63 7.52
N ARG A 335 9.52 14.71 8.49
CA ARG A 335 10.53 14.34 9.47
C ARG A 335 11.64 13.50 8.82
N VAL A 336 11.29 12.66 7.86
CA VAL A 336 12.28 11.90 7.07
C VAL A 336 13.16 12.84 6.27
N LEU A 337 12.58 13.77 5.52
CA LEU A 337 13.33 14.75 4.73
C LEU A 337 14.30 15.61 5.58
N GLN A 338 13.97 15.82 6.85
CA GLN A 338 14.80 16.60 7.78
C GLN A 338 15.89 15.79 8.47
N ASN A 339 15.63 14.54 8.83
CA ASN A 339 16.45 13.79 9.77
C ASN A 339 17.20 12.62 9.15
N TYR A 340 16.65 11.98 8.10
CA TYR A 340 17.20 10.75 7.55
C TYR A 340 18.50 10.99 6.77
N GLN A 341 19.49 10.13 7.01
CA GLN A 341 20.82 10.22 6.39
C GLN A 341 21.17 8.97 5.56
N GLY A 342 20.30 7.97 5.55
CA GLY A 342 20.46 6.75 4.77
C GLY A 342 19.92 6.89 3.35
N SER A 343 19.75 5.77 2.68
CA SER A 343 19.22 5.69 1.31
C SER A 343 17.81 5.09 1.25
N VAL A 344 17.10 5.35 0.15
CA VAL A 344 15.72 4.87 -0.06
C VAL A 344 15.60 4.16 -1.39
N TYR A 345 15.14 2.91 -1.38
CA TYR A 345 14.69 2.22 -2.58
C TYR A 345 13.17 2.09 -2.54
N LEU A 346 12.50 2.95 -3.28
CA LEU A 346 11.04 3.12 -3.25
C LEU A 346 10.38 2.28 -4.34
N ILE A 347 9.48 1.39 -3.95
CA ILE A 347 8.81 0.45 -4.85
C ILE A 347 7.31 0.62 -4.77
N GLN A 348 6.64 0.77 -5.93
CA GLN A 348 5.20 1.01 -5.98
C GLN A 348 4.56 0.46 -7.25
N GLY A 349 3.40 -0.18 -7.11
CA GLY A 349 2.51 -0.46 -8.22
C GLY A 349 1.71 0.77 -8.64
N MET A 350 1.61 1.05 -9.92
CA MET A 350 0.82 2.18 -10.43
C MET A 350 -0.70 1.93 -10.37
N HIS A 351 -1.10 0.67 -10.27
CA HIS A 351 -2.49 0.27 -10.08
C HIS A 351 -2.80 -0.13 -8.63
N ASP A 352 -1.86 0.13 -7.71
CA ASP A 352 -2.09 -0.06 -6.28
C ASP A 352 -3.05 1.01 -5.75
N TRP A 353 -4.33 0.69 -5.79
CA TRP A 353 -5.38 1.53 -5.21
C TRP A 353 -5.80 1.02 -3.82
N ASN A 354 -4.94 0.22 -3.21
CA ASN A 354 -4.96 -0.12 -1.80
C ASN A 354 -4.05 0.81 -0.98
N VAL A 355 -2.77 0.94 -1.38
CA VAL A 355 -1.88 2.01 -0.92
C VAL A 355 -1.53 2.85 -2.14
N ASP A 356 -2.27 3.91 -2.31
CA ASP A 356 -2.30 4.70 -3.54
C ASP A 356 -0.92 5.17 -4.02
N PRO A 357 -0.69 5.22 -5.34
CA PRO A 357 0.61 5.59 -5.91
C PRO A 357 1.16 6.94 -5.45
N HIS A 358 0.33 7.87 -4.99
CA HIS A 358 0.80 9.17 -4.48
C HIS A 358 1.60 9.05 -3.17
N MET A 359 1.57 7.90 -2.49
CA MET A 359 2.45 7.59 -1.34
C MET A 359 3.92 7.44 -1.73
N ALA A 360 4.19 7.16 -2.99
CA ALA A 360 5.54 7.00 -3.54
C ALA A 360 5.84 8.05 -4.62
N ILE A 361 4.86 8.36 -5.43
CA ILE A 361 4.95 9.27 -6.57
C ILE A 361 4.10 10.50 -6.27
N PRO A 362 4.60 11.70 -6.07
CA PRO A 362 5.94 12.23 -6.37
C PRO A 362 6.95 12.24 -5.19
N VAL A 363 6.78 11.44 -4.17
CA VAL A 363 7.65 11.40 -2.98
C VAL A 363 9.13 11.21 -3.37
N ILE A 364 9.39 10.39 -4.38
CA ILE A 364 10.75 10.16 -4.90
C ILE A 364 11.47 11.46 -5.28
N ASN A 365 10.75 12.43 -5.84
CA ASN A 365 11.33 13.72 -6.21
C ASN A 365 11.67 14.56 -4.97
N GLN A 366 10.86 14.51 -3.93
CA GLN A 366 11.10 15.22 -2.67
C GLN A 366 12.34 14.65 -1.95
N LEU A 367 12.54 13.33 -1.97
CA LEU A 367 13.74 12.68 -1.44
C LEU A 367 15.00 13.16 -2.18
N LYS A 368 14.97 13.16 -3.52
CA LYS A 368 16.07 13.63 -4.37
C LYS A 368 16.37 15.12 -4.13
N ASP A 369 15.35 15.96 -4.03
CA ASP A 369 15.50 17.38 -3.77
C ASP A 369 16.08 17.67 -2.36
N ALA A 370 15.81 16.79 -1.39
CA ALA A 370 16.44 16.82 -0.06
C ALA A 370 17.87 16.28 -0.04
N GLY A 371 18.35 15.71 -1.15
CA GLY A 371 19.68 15.12 -1.26
C GLY A 371 19.80 13.72 -0.67
N ILE A 372 18.68 13.04 -0.44
CA ILE A 372 18.64 11.64 0.00
C ILE A 372 18.85 10.76 -1.23
N GLU A 373 19.86 9.88 -1.18
CA GLU A 373 20.13 8.91 -2.25
C GLU A 373 18.91 8.00 -2.44
N SER A 374 18.28 8.08 -3.62
CA SER A 374 16.99 7.44 -3.84
C SER A 374 16.90 6.78 -5.21
N LYS A 375 16.39 5.54 -5.22
CA LYS A 375 16.01 4.77 -6.40
C LYS A 375 14.50 4.54 -6.37
N GLY A 376 13.83 4.54 -7.53
CA GLY A 376 12.42 4.20 -7.68
C GLY A 376 12.23 3.03 -8.63
N LEU A 377 11.26 2.15 -8.33
CA LEU A 377 10.79 1.09 -9.21
C LEU A 377 9.27 1.14 -9.24
N PHE A 378 8.70 1.65 -10.34
CA PHE A 378 7.27 1.88 -10.50
C PHE A 378 6.74 1.09 -11.69
N GLY A 379 5.93 0.06 -11.42
CA GLY A 379 5.45 -0.85 -12.46
C GLY A 379 3.93 -0.92 -12.54
N GLN A 380 3.45 -1.63 -13.57
CA GLN A 380 2.03 -1.79 -13.88
C GLN A 380 1.43 -2.96 -13.09
N TRP A 381 1.61 -2.99 -11.77
CA TRP A 381 1.01 -3.97 -10.86
C TRP A 381 0.17 -3.28 -9.78
N ASP A 382 -0.60 -4.08 -9.10
CA ASP A 382 -1.45 -3.72 -7.97
C ASP A 382 -0.64 -3.74 -6.65
N HIS A 383 -1.27 -4.03 -5.53
CA HIS A 383 -0.68 -4.10 -4.19
C HIS A 383 0.16 -5.36 -4.00
N ASP A 384 1.24 -5.50 -4.79
CA ASP A 384 2.08 -6.70 -4.76
C ASP A 384 3.58 -6.41 -4.91
N TYR A 385 4.39 -7.46 -4.92
CA TYR A 385 5.83 -7.40 -5.11
C TYR A 385 6.20 -7.36 -6.60
N PRO A 386 7.32 -6.73 -6.96
CA PRO A 386 7.67 -6.54 -8.38
C PRO A 386 7.90 -7.83 -9.17
N ASP A 387 8.31 -8.91 -8.50
CA ASP A 387 8.67 -10.18 -9.12
C ASP A 387 7.61 -11.27 -8.92
N ARG A 388 6.51 -10.94 -8.26
CA ARG A 388 5.49 -11.91 -7.91
C ARG A 388 4.35 -11.87 -8.91
N PRO A 389 4.20 -12.92 -9.72
CA PRO A 389 3.02 -13.09 -10.55
C PRO A 389 1.87 -13.54 -9.66
N ASP A 390 1.15 -12.61 -9.10
CA ASP A 390 -0.05 -12.92 -8.31
C ASP A 390 -1.30 -12.78 -9.18
N TYR A 391 -2.30 -13.61 -8.91
CA TYR A 391 -3.63 -13.52 -9.51
C TYR A 391 -4.36 -12.19 -9.19
N HIS A 392 -3.85 -11.37 -8.30
CA HIS A 392 -4.30 -9.98 -8.14
C HIS A 392 -4.11 -9.14 -9.40
N PHE A 393 -3.23 -9.54 -10.28
CA PHE A 393 -3.15 -8.97 -11.61
C PHE A 393 -4.42 -9.20 -12.44
N ASP A 394 -5.21 -10.23 -12.14
CA ASP A 394 -6.49 -10.46 -12.80
C ASP A 394 -7.50 -9.34 -12.59
N ARG A 395 -7.32 -8.52 -11.56
CA ARG A 395 -8.14 -7.33 -11.37
C ARG A 395 -7.86 -6.25 -12.41
N SER A 396 -6.71 -6.25 -13.05
CA SER A 396 -6.48 -5.42 -14.24
C SER A 396 -7.40 -5.84 -15.40
N GLY A 397 -7.78 -7.13 -15.48
CA GLY A 397 -8.80 -7.64 -16.39
C GLY A 397 -10.21 -7.10 -16.13
N GLU A 398 -10.48 -6.53 -14.95
CA GLU A 398 -11.72 -5.81 -14.65
C GLU A 398 -11.74 -4.37 -15.23
N GLY A 399 -10.91 -4.09 -16.22
CA GLY A 399 -10.85 -2.80 -16.90
C GLY A 399 -9.91 -1.78 -16.25
N ARG A 400 -9.00 -2.23 -15.42
CA ARG A 400 -8.00 -1.40 -14.77
C ARG A 400 -6.66 -1.53 -15.49
N GLY A 401 -6.27 -0.50 -16.23
CA GLY A 401 -5.02 -0.50 -16.95
C GLY A 401 -4.97 -1.61 -18.01
N ARG A 402 -3.82 -2.23 -18.16
CA ARG A 402 -3.64 -3.40 -19.02
C ARG A 402 -3.53 -4.65 -18.14
N GLU A 403 -4.07 -5.76 -18.66
CA GLU A 403 -3.82 -7.06 -18.03
C GLU A 403 -2.33 -7.26 -17.82
N ALA A 404 -1.94 -7.53 -16.58
CA ALA A 404 -0.55 -7.78 -16.26
C ALA A 404 -0.17 -9.20 -16.66
N TYR A 405 0.98 -9.31 -17.20
CA TYR A 405 1.52 -10.53 -17.69
C TYR A 405 2.95 -10.67 -17.28
N PRO A 406 3.60 -11.75 -17.68
CA PRO A 406 5.00 -11.99 -17.45
C PRO A 406 5.91 -10.82 -17.82
N GLU A 407 5.58 -10.10 -18.85
CA GLU A 407 6.32 -8.90 -19.27
C GLU A 407 6.19 -7.71 -18.30
N MET A 408 5.28 -7.76 -17.35
CA MET A 408 5.12 -6.74 -16.32
C MET A 408 5.83 -7.09 -15.02
N VAL A 409 6.40 -8.28 -14.91
CA VAL A 409 7.09 -8.77 -13.72
C VAL A 409 8.59 -8.50 -13.81
N ARG A 410 9.19 -8.11 -12.69
CA ARG A 410 10.64 -7.85 -12.57
C ARG A 410 11.33 -9.06 -11.94
N PHE A 411 11.61 -10.05 -12.75
CA PHE A 411 12.29 -11.28 -12.30
C PHE A 411 13.72 -11.06 -11.79
N ASP A 412 14.33 -9.93 -12.09
CA ASP A 412 15.65 -9.51 -11.63
C ASP A 412 15.62 -8.73 -10.30
N TRP A 413 14.43 -8.50 -9.73
CA TRP A 413 14.29 -7.68 -8.54
C TRP A 413 15.11 -8.15 -7.34
N MET A 414 15.23 -9.46 -7.14
CA MET A 414 16.01 -10.01 -6.03
C MET A 414 17.51 -9.74 -6.19
N GLN A 415 18.01 -9.83 -7.42
CA GLN A 415 19.39 -9.46 -7.74
C GLN A 415 19.62 -7.96 -7.51
N ASP A 416 18.68 -7.13 -7.94
CA ASP A 416 18.73 -5.69 -7.74
C ASP A 416 18.71 -5.31 -6.25
N LEU A 417 17.91 -6.02 -5.43
CA LEU A 417 17.93 -5.86 -3.97
C LEU A 417 19.27 -6.27 -3.36
N LEU A 418 19.85 -7.38 -3.82
CA LEU A 418 21.15 -7.84 -3.33
C LEU A 418 22.24 -6.82 -3.63
N GLU A 419 22.29 -6.27 -4.85
CA GLU A 419 23.23 -5.22 -5.25
C GLU A 419 23.04 -3.95 -4.39
N TRP A 420 21.78 -3.57 -4.12
CA TRP A 420 21.44 -2.45 -3.25
C TRP A 420 21.95 -2.64 -1.82
N PHE A 421 21.66 -3.79 -1.22
CA PHE A 421 22.09 -4.08 0.14
C PHE A 421 23.60 -4.29 0.27
N ASP A 422 24.24 -4.92 -0.71
CA ASP A 422 25.69 -5.07 -0.70
C ASP A 422 26.41 -3.72 -0.68
N TRP A 423 25.92 -2.75 -1.44
CA TRP A 423 26.49 -1.41 -1.44
C TRP A 423 26.26 -0.67 -0.11
N TYR A 424 25.03 -0.56 0.33
CA TYR A 424 24.69 0.26 1.50
C TYR A 424 25.03 -0.39 2.83
N LEU A 425 24.92 -1.70 2.94
CA LEU A 425 25.13 -2.43 4.19
C LEU A 425 26.54 -2.98 4.35
N LYS A 426 27.18 -3.41 3.26
CA LYS A 426 28.52 -4.00 3.29
C LYS A 426 29.58 -3.09 2.67
N GLY A 427 29.22 -2.17 1.78
CA GLY A 427 30.16 -1.31 1.06
C GLY A 427 30.92 -2.04 -0.03
N ILE A 428 30.32 -3.06 -0.63
CA ILE A 428 30.90 -3.88 -1.70
C ILE A 428 30.06 -3.77 -2.98
N GLY A 429 30.63 -4.18 -4.11
CA GLY A 429 29.97 -4.08 -5.41
C GLY A 429 30.13 -2.71 -6.05
N GLU A 430 29.26 -2.38 -6.97
CA GLU A 430 29.18 -1.10 -7.64
C GLU A 430 28.02 -0.27 -7.05
N GLN A 431 28.16 1.05 -7.06
CA GLN A 431 27.07 1.93 -6.59
C GLN A 431 25.83 1.72 -7.47
N PRO A 432 24.68 1.38 -6.89
CA PRO A 432 23.44 1.24 -7.63
C PRO A 432 23.04 2.55 -8.31
N GLY A 433 22.36 2.45 -9.46
CA GLY A 433 21.83 3.62 -10.14
C GLY A 433 20.75 4.32 -9.31
N LEU A 434 20.91 5.63 -9.10
CA LEU A 434 19.96 6.46 -8.36
C LEU A 434 18.93 7.10 -9.30
N PHE A 435 18.29 6.31 -10.10
CA PHE A 435 17.27 6.69 -11.07
C PHE A 435 15.91 6.08 -10.72
N VAL A 436 14.92 6.37 -11.53
CA VAL A 436 13.57 5.81 -11.43
C VAL A 436 13.34 4.93 -12.65
N GLU A 437 13.03 3.67 -12.42
CA GLU A 437 12.59 2.74 -13.44
C GLU A 437 11.06 2.74 -13.49
N ILE A 438 10.50 2.97 -14.66
CA ILE A 438 9.06 3.13 -14.85
C ILE A 438 8.60 2.23 -15.97
N GLN A 439 7.51 1.52 -15.74
CA GLN A 439 6.85 0.69 -16.73
C GLN A 439 5.63 1.39 -17.33
N SER A 440 5.50 1.34 -18.64
CA SER A 440 4.26 1.74 -19.31
C SER A 440 3.24 0.61 -19.32
N ASN A 441 1.97 0.93 -19.59
CA ASN A 441 0.91 -0.06 -19.82
C ASN A 441 1.14 -0.96 -21.05
N GLN A 442 2.18 -0.72 -21.85
CA GLN A 442 2.64 -1.58 -22.93
C GLN A 442 3.71 -2.60 -22.50
N GLY A 443 4.03 -2.66 -21.18
CA GLY A 443 5.01 -3.59 -20.61
C GLY A 443 6.46 -3.11 -20.71
N GLN A 444 6.76 -2.09 -21.48
CA GLN A 444 8.11 -1.58 -21.69
C GLN A 444 8.55 -0.69 -20.53
N TRP A 445 9.82 -0.81 -20.18
CA TRP A 445 10.47 -0.03 -19.13
C TRP A 445 11.30 1.11 -19.70
N ARG A 446 11.49 2.16 -18.92
CA ARG A 446 12.45 3.23 -19.16
C ARG A 446 13.07 3.73 -17.87
N ILE A 447 14.17 4.42 -18.00
CA ILE A 447 14.86 5.09 -16.90
C ILE A 447 14.62 6.59 -17.00
N GLU A 448 14.27 7.20 -15.88
CA GLU A 448 14.14 8.64 -15.70
C GLU A 448 15.00 9.11 -14.51
N ASP A 449 15.50 10.32 -14.55
CA ASP A 449 16.21 10.88 -13.40
C ASP A 449 15.27 11.11 -12.21
N ARG A 450 14.00 11.39 -12.50
CA ARG A 450 12.93 11.66 -11.53
C ARG A 450 11.56 11.32 -12.10
N TYR A 451 10.54 11.21 -11.25
CA TYR A 451 9.17 10.96 -11.70
C TYR A 451 8.12 11.68 -10.82
N PRO A 452 7.17 12.43 -11.38
CA PRO A 452 7.01 12.70 -12.83
C PRO A 452 8.27 13.29 -13.46
N PRO A 453 8.55 12.95 -14.74
CA PRO A 453 9.76 13.42 -15.42
C PRO A 453 9.68 14.92 -15.74
N ASP A 454 10.84 15.54 -15.88
CA ASP A 454 10.92 16.93 -16.34
C ASP A 454 10.64 17.06 -17.85
N GLY A 455 10.15 18.22 -18.27
CA GLY A 455 10.03 18.57 -19.69
C GLY A 455 8.84 17.96 -20.43
N MET A 456 7.81 17.54 -19.69
CA MET A 456 6.54 17.11 -20.28
C MET A 456 5.80 18.28 -20.92
N GLU A 457 4.99 17.97 -21.95
CA GLU A 457 4.09 18.92 -22.58
C GLU A 457 2.68 18.79 -22.00
N GLU A 458 2.05 19.90 -21.64
CA GLU A 458 0.67 19.88 -21.17
C GLU A 458 -0.31 19.85 -22.36
N MET A 459 -1.18 18.86 -22.39
CA MET A 459 -2.36 18.79 -23.27
C MET A 459 -3.60 19.16 -22.47
N SER A 460 -4.26 20.25 -22.81
CA SER A 460 -5.49 20.70 -22.14
C SER A 460 -6.73 20.42 -23.01
N LEU A 461 -7.72 19.72 -22.45
CA LEU A 461 -8.94 19.30 -23.11
C LEU A 461 -10.15 19.94 -22.41
N ASP A 462 -10.73 20.99 -23.00
CA ASP A 462 -11.88 21.70 -22.42
C ASP A 462 -13.15 20.84 -22.43
N LEU A 463 -13.87 20.82 -21.31
CA LEU A 463 -15.18 20.18 -21.19
C LEU A 463 -16.24 20.96 -21.99
N GLY A 464 -16.98 20.27 -22.83
CA GLY A 464 -17.89 20.88 -23.81
C GLY A 464 -17.19 21.42 -25.06
N GLY A 465 -15.87 21.27 -25.15
CA GLY A 465 -15.02 21.61 -26.29
C GLY A 465 -14.36 20.38 -26.88
N ALA A 466 -13.05 20.20 -26.57
CA ALA A 466 -12.28 19.02 -26.99
C ALA A 466 -12.84 17.72 -26.41
N LEU A 467 -13.40 17.78 -25.20
CA LEU A 467 -14.18 16.70 -24.59
C LEU A 467 -15.67 17.01 -24.73
N SER A 468 -16.36 16.30 -25.59
CA SER A 468 -17.78 16.48 -25.83
C SER A 468 -18.62 15.75 -24.80
N ASN A 469 -19.73 16.36 -24.35
CA ASN A 469 -20.68 15.71 -23.46
C ASN A 469 -21.51 14.66 -24.25
N ILE A 470 -21.27 13.39 -23.96
CA ILE A 470 -21.91 12.26 -24.65
C ILE A 470 -23.41 12.17 -24.33
N ALA A 471 -23.78 12.47 -23.08
CA ALA A 471 -25.17 12.37 -22.65
C ALA A 471 -26.07 13.46 -23.25
N GLY A 472 -25.47 14.59 -23.63
CA GLY A 472 -26.19 15.79 -24.06
C GLY A 472 -27.10 16.37 -22.95
N GLY A 473 -27.32 17.66 -22.93
CA GLY A 473 -28.24 18.29 -22.00
C GLY A 473 -27.61 18.70 -20.68
N THR A 474 -28.31 18.47 -19.55
CA THR A 474 -27.91 18.98 -18.23
C THR A 474 -26.71 18.24 -17.68
N THR A 475 -25.70 19.00 -17.32
CA THR A 475 -24.43 18.49 -16.73
C THR A 475 -24.50 18.49 -15.22
N ASN A 476 -25.31 17.61 -14.66
CA ASN A 476 -25.47 17.49 -13.21
C ASN A 476 -25.00 16.13 -12.71
N ILE A 477 -24.21 16.15 -11.67
CA ILE A 477 -23.84 14.97 -10.89
C ILE A 477 -24.88 14.80 -9.79
N LEU A 478 -25.57 13.66 -9.79
CA LEU A 478 -26.57 13.35 -8.77
C LEU A 478 -25.95 12.61 -7.59
N PRO A 479 -26.42 12.82 -6.36
CA PRO A 479 -25.84 12.19 -5.16
C PRO A 479 -26.32 10.73 -5.00
N ASN A 480 -26.15 9.92 -6.04
CA ASN A 480 -26.61 8.53 -6.09
C ASN A 480 -25.50 7.53 -6.51
N GLY A 481 -24.26 8.02 -6.66
CA GLY A 481 -23.12 7.21 -7.08
C GLY A 481 -23.09 6.85 -8.57
N ASN A 482 -24.17 7.04 -9.31
CA ASN A 482 -24.17 6.75 -10.73
C ASN A 482 -23.39 7.80 -11.52
N PHE A 483 -22.70 7.37 -12.56
CA PHE A 483 -22.08 8.29 -13.51
C PHE A 483 -23.15 9.22 -14.11
N GLY A 484 -22.84 10.52 -14.08
CA GLY A 484 -23.64 11.60 -14.64
C GLY A 484 -23.06 12.08 -15.96
N PRO A 485 -22.46 13.28 -16.02
CA PRO A 485 -21.84 13.76 -17.23
C PRO A 485 -20.70 12.82 -17.69
N VAL A 486 -20.74 12.46 -18.95
CA VAL A 486 -19.70 11.69 -19.62
C VAL A 486 -19.18 12.51 -20.79
N TYR A 487 -17.88 12.75 -20.81
CA TYR A 487 -17.20 13.52 -21.82
C TYR A 487 -16.25 12.63 -22.59
N GLU A 488 -16.19 12.80 -23.92
CA GLU A 488 -15.32 11.98 -24.76
C GLU A 488 -14.63 12.85 -25.80
N SER A 489 -13.36 12.57 -26.05
CA SER A 489 -12.59 13.22 -27.11
C SER A 489 -13.02 12.71 -28.49
N SER A 490 -12.62 13.42 -29.53
CA SER A 490 -12.55 12.80 -30.86
C SER A 490 -11.47 11.71 -30.87
N PRO A 491 -11.57 10.71 -31.75
CA PRO A 491 -10.50 9.72 -31.88
C PRO A 491 -9.13 10.40 -32.08
N LEU A 492 -8.14 9.91 -31.37
CA LEU A 492 -6.77 10.43 -31.45
C LEU A 492 -6.21 10.23 -32.84
N VAL A 493 -5.49 11.22 -33.36
CA VAL A 493 -4.87 11.17 -34.70
C VAL A 493 -3.49 10.51 -34.66
N GLU A 494 -2.86 10.44 -33.49
CA GLU A 494 -1.57 9.84 -33.21
C GLU A 494 -1.58 9.27 -31.81
N ASP A 495 -0.67 8.34 -31.54
CA ASP A 495 -0.48 7.79 -30.19
C ASP A 495 -0.05 8.90 -29.25
N ILE A 496 -0.57 8.89 -28.04
CA ILE A 496 -0.11 9.77 -26.97
C ILE A 496 0.42 8.96 -25.79
N TRP A 497 1.35 9.52 -25.04
CA TRP A 497 1.89 8.90 -23.87
C TRP A 497 1.75 9.82 -22.66
N ILE A 498 0.74 9.52 -21.81
CA ILE A 498 0.50 10.22 -20.56
C ILE A 498 1.50 9.70 -19.53
N SER A 499 2.24 10.59 -18.87
CA SER A 499 3.22 10.20 -17.85
C SER A 499 3.25 11.24 -16.74
N GLY A 500 2.77 10.91 -15.55
CA GLY A 500 2.75 11.83 -14.43
C GLY A 500 1.41 11.88 -13.73
N LEU A 501 0.98 13.07 -13.34
CA LEU A 501 -0.22 13.34 -12.53
C LEU A 501 -1.24 14.17 -13.32
N PRO A 502 -2.12 13.56 -14.12
CA PRO A 502 -3.19 14.29 -14.78
C PRO A 502 -4.04 15.09 -13.80
N ARG A 503 -4.59 16.20 -14.26
CA ARG A 503 -5.35 17.12 -13.42
C ARG A 503 -6.70 17.43 -14.04
N LEU A 504 -7.72 17.52 -13.20
CA LEU A 504 -9.04 18.02 -13.59
C LEU A 504 -9.31 19.33 -12.87
N HIS A 505 -9.46 20.39 -13.62
CA HIS A 505 -10.01 21.65 -13.15
C HIS A 505 -11.47 21.70 -13.57
N VAL A 506 -12.39 22.05 -12.68
CA VAL A 506 -13.80 22.08 -13.01
C VAL A 506 -14.53 23.19 -12.26
N ASP A 507 -15.23 24.04 -13.01
CA ASP A 507 -16.12 25.05 -12.46
C ASP A 507 -17.43 24.37 -12.07
N VAL A 508 -17.78 24.41 -10.79
CA VAL A 508 -18.97 23.73 -10.26
C VAL A 508 -19.73 24.60 -9.28
N SER A 509 -21.02 24.32 -9.16
CA SER A 509 -21.86 24.85 -8.10
C SER A 509 -22.65 23.73 -7.43
N THR A 510 -23.00 23.91 -6.16
CA THR A 510 -23.63 22.88 -5.34
C THR A 510 -25.00 23.31 -4.85
N SER A 511 -25.93 22.36 -4.69
CA SER A 511 -27.27 22.62 -4.14
C SER A 511 -27.30 22.69 -2.61
N THR A 512 -26.21 22.33 -1.94
CA THR A 512 -26.02 22.40 -0.49
C THR A 512 -24.64 23.00 -0.15
N LEU A 513 -24.23 22.98 1.10
CA LEU A 513 -22.96 23.56 1.56
C LEU A 513 -21.71 22.68 1.28
N GLY A 514 -21.84 21.65 0.50
CA GLY A 514 -20.78 20.71 0.13
C GLY A 514 -21.21 19.83 -1.02
N GLY A 515 -20.50 18.76 -1.25
CA GLY A 515 -20.71 17.79 -2.33
C GLY A 515 -19.43 17.06 -2.62
N GLN A 516 -19.47 16.13 -3.55
CA GLN A 516 -18.30 15.34 -3.93
C GLN A 516 -18.29 15.13 -5.43
N ILE A 517 -17.11 15.08 -6.00
CA ILE A 517 -16.88 14.71 -7.39
C ILE A 517 -15.89 13.57 -7.41
N TYR A 518 -16.28 12.49 -8.07
CA TYR A 518 -15.42 11.41 -8.53
C TYR A 518 -15.26 11.55 -10.05
N ALA A 519 -14.05 11.43 -10.53
CA ALA A 519 -13.70 11.52 -11.94
C ALA A 519 -12.98 10.24 -12.35
N LEU A 520 -13.56 9.51 -13.30
CA LEU A 520 -13.00 8.31 -13.90
C LEU A 520 -12.41 8.67 -15.26
N LEU A 521 -11.15 8.31 -15.49
CA LEU A 521 -10.46 8.48 -16.77
C LEU A 521 -10.28 7.12 -17.43
N GLU A 522 -10.68 7.03 -18.70
CA GLU A 522 -10.69 5.77 -19.46
C GLU A 522 -10.04 5.96 -20.83
N ASP A 523 -9.34 4.93 -21.29
CA ASP A 523 -8.93 4.71 -22.66
C ASP A 523 -9.98 3.84 -23.36
N CYS A 524 -10.62 4.35 -24.39
CA CYS A 524 -11.68 3.65 -25.11
C CYS A 524 -11.26 3.33 -26.55
N SER A 525 -11.26 2.04 -26.89
CA SER A 525 -10.93 1.55 -28.22
C SER A 525 -11.97 1.96 -29.27
N GLU A 526 -11.63 1.79 -30.56
CA GLU A 526 -12.57 2.00 -31.69
C GLU A 526 -13.81 1.09 -31.62
N THR A 527 -13.73 -0.06 -30.92
CA THR A 527 -14.86 -0.97 -30.72
C THR A 527 -15.77 -0.55 -29.59
N GLY A 528 -15.34 0.42 -28.79
CA GLY A 528 -16.07 0.96 -27.65
C GLY A 528 -15.77 0.26 -26.32
N ASP A 529 -14.79 -0.63 -26.28
CA ASP A 529 -14.28 -1.23 -25.07
C ASP A 529 -13.38 -0.21 -24.36
N CYS A 530 -13.66 0.07 -23.09
CA CYS A 530 -12.95 1.08 -22.32
C CYS A 530 -12.17 0.45 -21.16
N ILE A 531 -10.97 0.93 -20.96
CA ILE A 531 -10.07 0.52 -19.89
C ILE A 531 -9.92 1.67 -18.90
N HIS A 532 -10.13 1.42 -17.62
CA HIS A 532 -9.89 2.36 -16.53
C HIS A 532 -8.38 2.62 -16.41
N ILE A 533 -7.94 3.85 -16.67
CA ILE A 533 -6.52 4.24 -16.59
C ILE A 533 -6.20 5.09 -15.37
N GLY A 534 -7.19 5.63 -14.69
CA GLY A 534 -7.01 6.36 -13.46
C GLY A 534 -8.28 7.05 -12.99
N HIS A 535 -8.25 7.50 -11.73
CA HIS A 535 -9.35 8.24 -11.15
C HIS A 535 -8.86 9.35 -10.22
N ALA A 536 -9.78 10.28 -9.94
CA ALA A 536 -9.60 11.34 -8.96
C ALA A 536 -10.90 11.56 -8.19
N ILE A 537 -10.78 12.02 -6.94
CA ILE A 537 -11.93 12.33 -6.10
C ILE A 537 -11.66 13.56 -5.24
N MET A 538 -12.73 14.29 -4.92
CA MET A 538 -12.66 15.42 -4.01
C MET A 538 -14.00 15.64 -3.31
N ASP A 539 -13.97 15.75 -1.99
CA ASP A 539 -15.02 16.45 -1.27
C ASP A 539 -14.85 17.95 -1.55
N LEU A 540 -15.85 18.57 -2.14
CA LEU A 540 -15.76 19.96 -2.62
C LEU A 540 -15.51 20.98 -1.50
N ARG A 541 -15.70 20.61 -0.25
CA ARG A 541 -15.28 21.45 0.88
C ARG A 541 -13.77 21.68 0.93
N TYR A 542 -13.00 20.82 0.25
CA TYR A 542 -11.53 20.90 0.16
C TYR A 542 -11.04 21.44 -1.20
N HIS A 543 -11.91 22.17 -1.91
CA HIS A 543 -11.61 22.67 -3.27
C HIS A 543 -10.42 23.64 -3.36
N GLU A 544 -9.98 24.20 -2.25
CA GLU A 544 -8.77 25.06 -2.18
C GLU A 544 -7.48 24.25 -2.12
N GLY A 545 -7.56 22.94 -1.92
CA GLY A 545 -6.44 21.98 -1.96
C GLY A 545 -6.25 21.24 -0.63
N GLY A 546 -5.64 20.06 -0.73
CA GLY A 546 -5.30 19.22 0.41
C GLY A 546 -6.48 18.50 1.06
N SER A 547 -6.21 17.88 2.21
CA SER A 547 -7.23 17.27 3.10
C SER A 547 -7.19 17.89 4.51
N ASP A 548 -6.49 18.99 4.68
CA ASP A 548 -6.15 19.55 5.99
C ASP A 548 -7.12 20.62 6.47
N GLU A 549 -7.78 21.33 5.56
CA GLU A 549 -8.67 22.43 5.91
C GLU A 549 -9.88 22.48 4.98
N GLN A 550 -11.08 22.42 5.55
CA GLN A 550 -12.32 22.52 4.79
C GLN A 550 -12.85 23.96 4.68
N THR A 551 -13.33 24.28 3.49
CA THR A 551 -14.02 25.56 3.21
C THR A 551 -15.47 25.28 2.78
N TRP A 552 -16.44 25.82 3.51
CA TRP A 552 -17.85 25.68 3.18
C TRP A 552 -18.21 26.41 1.88
N ILE A 553 -18.89 25.71 0.99
CA ILE A 553 -19.25 26.25 -0.31
C ILE A 553 -20.56 27.03 -0.20
N PRO A 554 -20.62 28.28 -0.66
CA PRO A 554 -21.88 29.02 -0.75
C PRO A 554 -22.82 28.34 -1.76
N ILE A 555 -24.06 28.13 -1.36
CA ILE A 555 -25.06 27.42 -2.18
C ILE A 555 -25.27 28.16 -3.52
N LEU A 556 -25.15 27.41 -4.62
CA LEU A 556 -25.32 27.87 -6.01
C LEU A 556 -24.25 28.89 -6.48
N GLU A 557 -23.24 29.18 -5.69
CA GLU A 557 -22.09 29.94 -6.16
C GLU A 557 -21.12 29.00 -6.88
N THR A 558 -20.47 29.51 -7.92
CA THR A 558 -19.48 28.75 -8.69
C THR A 558 -18.14 28.81 -7.97
N ILE A 559 -17.56 27.64 -7.77
CA ILE A 559 -16.17 27.46 -7.35
C ILE A 559 -15.40 26.71 -8.44
N ASN A 560 -14.09 26.85 -8.48
CA ASN A 560 -13.20 26.05 -9.32
C ASN A 560 -12.55 24.97 -8.46
N ALA A 561 -12.95 23.73 -8.66
CA ALA A 561 -12.34 22.58 -8.00
C ALA A 561 -11.16 22.08 -8.84
N LYS A 562 -10.03 21.83 -8.18
CA LYS A 562 -8.79 21.33 -8.81
C LYS A 562 -8.38 20.05 -8.14
N MET A 563 -8.40 18.95 -8.89
CA MET A 563 -8.03 17.63 -8.37
C MET A 563 -7.01 16.97 -9.27
N GLU A 564 -6.13 16.20 -8.67
CA GLU A 564 -5.15 15.37 -9.35
C GLU A 564 -5.64 13.93 -9.40
N PHE A 565 -5.41 13.29 -10.55
CA PHE A 565 -5.50 11.85 -10.68
C PHE A 565 -4.30 11.18 -10.02
N PHE A 566 -4.41 9.90 -9.76
CA PHE A 566 -3.23 9.12 -9.40
C PHE A 566 -2.20 9.15 -10.51
N ALA A 567 -0.95 9.00 -10.12
CA ALA A 567 0.14 8.93 -11.08
C ALA A 567 -0.08 7.76 -12.05
N MET A 568 0.20 8.00 -13.32
CA MET A 568 0.03 7.00 -14.36
C MET A 568 1.10 7.09 -15.43
N ASP A 569 1.34 5.98 -16.10
CA ASP A 569 2.22 5.89 -17.26
C ASP A 569 1.53 5.06 -18.34
N VAL A 570 0.79 5.73 -19.21
CA VAL A 570 -0.18 5.12 -20.11
C VAL A 570 0.01 5.62 -21.53
N GLN A 571 0.18 4.70 -22.44
CA GLN A 571 0.13 4.94 -23.89
C GLN A 571 -1.29 4.67 -24.38
N ILE A 572 -1.88 5.65 -25.08
CA ILE A 572 -3.19 5.54 -25.73
C ILE A 572 -2.96 5.57 -27.23
N GLU A 573 -3.46 4.57 -27.94
CA GLU A 573 -3.21 4.39 -29.37
C GLU A 573 -4.04 5.36 -30.23
N ALA A 574 -3.54 5.66 -31.43
CA ALA A 574 -4.29 6.39 -32.45
C ALA A 574 -5.58 5.65 -32.78
N GLY A 575 -6.68 6.40 -32.94
CA GLY A 575 -8.02 5.85 -33.13
C GLY A 575 -8.82 5.65 -31.86
N HIS A 576 -8.16 5.53 -30.69
CA HIS A 576 -8.82 5.49 -29.40
C HIS A 576 -9.36 6.86 -29.00
N THR A 577 -10.27 6.89 -28.03
CA THR A 577 -10.81 8.11 -27.42
C THR A 577 -10.49 8.18 -25.93
N ILE A 578 -10.28 9.38 -25.44
CA ILE A 578 -10.16 9.66 -24.01
C ILE A 578 -11.57 9.93 -23.48
N ARG A 579 -12.00 9.14 -22.48
CA ARG A 579 -13.29 9.34 -21.82
C ARG A 579 -13.10 9.78 -20.39
N LEU A 580 -13.83 10.83 -20.00
CA LEU A 580 -13.93 11.33 -18.62
C LEU A 580 -15.37 11.19 -18.15
N SER A 581 -15.57 10.35 -17.15
CA SER A 581 -16.89 10.11 -16.54
C SER A 581 -16.93 10.70 -15.13
N LEU A 582 -17.98 11.47 -14.81
CA LEU A 582 -18.11 12.11 -13.49
C LEU A 582 -19.25 11.48 -12.69
N ALA A 583 -19.01 11.28 -11.39
CA ALA A 583 -19.99 10.75 -10.43
C ALA A 583 -19.88 11.47 -9.08
N SER A 584 -20.80 11.20 -8.16
CA SER A 584 -20.72 11.73 -6.80
C SER A 584 -19.86 10.88 -5.86
N THR A 585 -19.48 9.67 -6.25
CA THR A 585 -18.55 8.77 -5.57
C THR A 585 -18.09 7.70 -6.54
N GLY A 586 -17.01 7.00 -6.21
CA GLY A 586 -16.50 5.84 -6.91
C GLY A 586 -16.53 4.60 -6.03
N GLU A 587 -16.01 3.47 -6.54
CA GLU A 587 -16.05 2.17 -5.87
C GLU A 587 -15.28 2.17 -4.54
N ASP A 588 -14.16 2.85 -4.49
CA ASP A 588 -13.26 2.87 -3.34
C ASP A 588 -13.63 3.92 -2.27
N TYR A 589 -14.65 4.75 -2.51
CA TYR A 589 -14.93 5.91 -1.67
C TYR A 589 -16.35 5.94 -1.12
N LEU A 590 -16.47 6.40 0.12
CA LEU A 590 -17.77 6.69 0.70
C LEU A 590 -18.38 7.95 0.06
N PRO A 591 -19.72 8.01 -0.14
CA PRO A 591 -20.37 9.24 -0.52
C PRO A 591 -20.08 10.36 0.48
N ALA A 592 -19.96 11.59 0.03
CA ALA A 592 -19.78 12.73 0.95
C ALA A 592 -20.85 12.74 2.05
N SER A 593 -20.46 13.13 3.25
CA SER A 593 -21.38 13.34 4.38
C SER A 593 -22.43 14.43 4.09
N THR A 594 -22.14 15.31 3.12
CA THR A 594 -23.06 16.34 2.61
C THR A 594 -23.59 15.93 1.24
N SER A 595 -24.82 15.45 1.17
CA SER A 595 -25.46 15.10 -0.10
C SER A 595 -25.83 16.36 -0.89
N SER A 596 -25.43 16.43 -2.16
CA SER A 596 -25.65 17.58 -3.05
C SER A 596 -25.83 17.18 -4.50
N VAL A 597 -26.63 17.93 -5.23
CA VAL A 597 -26.52 17.95 -6.69
C VAL A 597 -25.40 18.92 -7.05
N VAL A 598 -24.40 18.43 -7.78
CA VAL A 598 -23.29 19.22 -8.27
C VAL A 598 -23.52 19.55 -9.73
N THR A 599 -23.60 20.82 -10.07
CA THR A 599 -23.76 21.30 -11.44
C THR A 599 -22.38 21.66 -12.00
N VAL A 600 -21.97 20.96 -13.04
CA VAL A 600 -20.72 21.21 -13.76
C VAL A 600 -20.97 22.28 -14.83
N GLN A 601 -20.08 23.26 -14.89
CA GLN A 601 -20.10 24.31 -15.92
C GLN A 601 -19.06 23.99 -16.99
N GLU A 602 -19.53 23.75 -18.20
CA GLU A 602 -18.66 23.52 -19.37
C GLU A 602 -18.03 24.86 -19.84
N GLY A 603 -16.84 24.76 -20.42
CA GLY A 603 -16.14 25.90 -20.98
C GLY A 603 -14.72 26.07 -20.47
N PRO A 604 -14.09 27.22 -20.69
CA PRO A 604 -12.65 27.41 -20.45
C PRO A 604 -12.16 27.25 -18.99
N GLY A 605 -13.09 27.28 -18.03
CA GLY A 605 -12.79 27.03 -16.60
C GLY A 605 -12.77 25.54 -16.23
N SER A 606 -13.24 24.69 -17.13
CA SER A 606 -13.38 23.25 -16.90
C SER A 606 -12.59 22.48 -17.94
N ASN A 607 -11.48 21.89 -17.53
CA ASN A 607 -10.59 21.17 -18.44
C ASN A 607 -9.85 20.01 -17.76
N LEU A 608 -9.63 18.96 -18.54
CA LEU A 608 -8.71 17.88 -18.23
C LEU A 608 -7.32 18.26 -18.76
N ILE A 609 -6.32 18.18 -17.92
CA ILE A 609 -4.92 18.48 -18.24
C ILE A 609 -4.12 17.19 -18.13
N LEU A 610 -3.49 16.79 -19.24
CA LEU A 610 -2.66 15.61 -19.34
C LEU A 610 -1.20 16.04 -19.53
N ASP A 611 -0.31 15.39 -18.82
CA ASP A 611 1.14 15.57 -18.98
C ASP A 611 1.63 14.52 -19.99
N ILE A 612 2.12 14.98 -21.15
CA ILE A 612 2.49 14.13 -22.27
C ILE A 612 4.00 14.11 -22.44
N ILE A 613 4.56 12.91 -22.64
CA ILE A 613 5.97 12.73 -23.00
C ILE A 613 6.12 12.36 -24.47
N ASP A 614 7.24 12.80 -25.07
CA ASP A 614 7.66 12.40 -26.41
C ASP A 614 8.30 11.01 -26.35
N ARG A 615 7.61 10.01 -26.92
CA ARG A 615 8.06 8.61 -26.99
C ARG A 615 9.41 8.46 -27.67
N ASP A 616 9.62 9.19 -28.76
CA ASP A 616 10.83 9.06 -29.58
C ASP A 616 12.08 9.58 -28.84
N SER A 617 11.89 10.38 -27.78
CA SER A 617 12.98 10.86 -26.92
C SER A 617 13.40 9.85 -25.84
N LYS A 618 12.68 8.74 -25.68
CA LYS A 618 12.87 7.78 -24.59
C LYS A 618 13.52 6.48 -25.06
N LEU A 619 14.50 6.04 -24.30
CA LEU A 619 15.11 4.71 -24.47
C LEU A 619 14.26 3.68 -23.70
N LEU A 620 13.61 2.83 -24.45
CA LEU A 620 12.80 1.74 -23.90
C LEU A 620 13.58 0.44 -23.86
N PHE A 621 13.34 -0.36 -22.84
CA PHE A 621 13.92 -1.70 -22.70
C PHE A 621 12.88 -2.67 -22.14
N ASP A 622 13.04 -3.94 -22.51
CA ASP A 622 12.28 -5.03 -21.90
C ASP A 622 12.99 -5.47 -20.61
N PRO A 623 12.24 -5.89 -19.57
CA PRO A 623 12.85 -6.43 -18.37
C PRO A 623 13.70 -7.66 -18.70
N PRO A 624 14.74 -7.94 -17.92
CA PRO A 624 15.53 -9.15 -18.11
C PRO A 624 14.65 -10.39 -18.12
N ALA A 625 14.76 -11.18 -19.19
CA ALA A 625 13.98 -12.41 -19.29
C ALA A 625 14.46 -13.42 -18.24
N CYS A 626 13.52 -14.04 -17.56
CA CYS A 626 13.84 -15.17 -16.70
C CYS A 626 14.29 -16.36 -17.56
N SER A 627 15.52 -16.82 -17.35
CA SER A 627 16.10 -17.94 -18.08
C SER A 627 15.98 -19.28 -17.34
N HIS A 628 15.39 -19.28 -16.17
CA HIS A 628 15.22 -20.48 -15.36
C HIS A 628 13.98 -21.28 -15.80
N VAL A 629 14.05 -22.60 -15.72
CA VAL A 629 12.97 -23.52 -16.12
C VAL A 629 11.64 -23.23 -15.39
N VAL A 630 11.71 -22.79 -14.14
CA VAL A 630 10.53 -22.46 -13.32
C VAL A 630 9.77 -21.27 -13.92
N CYS A 631 10.47 -20.26 -14.42
CA CYS A 631 9.84 -19.15 -15.11
C CYS A 631 9.15 -19.59 -16.41
N GLU A 632 9.77 -20.52 -17.16
CA GLU A 632 9.15 -21.06 -18.38
C GLU A 632 7.87 -21.86 -18.07
N GLU A 633 7.88 -22.63 -16.99
CA GLU A 633 6.70 -23.37 -16.55
C GLU A 633 5.58 -22.43 -16.13
N TRP A 634 5.89 -21.41 -15.35
CA TRP A 634 4.95 -20.39 -14.94
C TRP A 634 4.37 -19.61 -16.13
N LEU A 635 5.19 -19.14 -17.05
CA LEU A 635 4.78 -18.47 -18.27
C LEU A 635 3.82 -19.32 -19.13
N ASN A 636 4.07 -20.64 -19.16
CA ASN A 636 3.21 -21.59 -19.88
C ASN A 636 1.88 -21.84 -19.18
N GLN A 637 1.86 -21.86 -17.86
CA GLN A 637 0.62 -22.03 -17.08
C GLN A 637 -0.27 -20.79 -17.22
N THR A 638 0.26 -19.62 -16.98
CA THR A 638 -0.47 -18.35 -17.08
C THR A 638 -1.06 -18.15 -18.47
N SER A 639 -0.30 -18.45 -19.53
CA SER A 639 -0.82 -18.36 -20.92
C SER A 639 -1.90 -19.38 -21.24
N GLN A 640 -1.96 -20.53 -20.53
CA GLN A 640 -3.02 -21.52 -20.71
C GLN A 640 -4.30 -21.15 -19.97
N GLU A 641 -4.19 -20.57 -18.79
CA GLU A 641 -5.32 -20.10 -17.99
C GLU A 641 -6.01 -18.94 -18.70
N LEU A 642 -5.26 -17.93 -19.14
CA LEU A 642 -5.79 -16.81 -19.92
C LEU A 642 -6.48 -17.26 -21.22
N SER A 643 -5.91 -18.26 -21.93
CA SER A 643 -6.53 -18.80 -23.13
C SER A 643 -7.81 -19.60 -22.85
N SER A 644 -8.02 -20.09 -21.63
CA SER A 644 -9.21 -20.82 -21.21
C SER A 644 -10.34 -19.91 -20.73
N GLU A 645 -10.03 -18.71 -20.28
CA GLU A 645 -11.03 -17.70 -19.86
C GLU A 645 -11.54 -16.86 -21.04
N LEU A 646 -10.77 -16.75 -22.11
CA LEU A 646 -11.17 -16.08 -23.35
C LEU A 646 -12.02 -16.98 -24.28
N LEU A 647 -12.28 -18.25 -23.94
CA LEU A 647 -13.14 -19.20 -24.66
C LEU A 647 -14.41 -19.51 -23.87
#